data_e1e16830554057e622b22f6ad63fc044
#
_entry.id   e1e16830554057e622b22f6ad63fc044
#
_cell.length_a   1.000
_cell.length_b   1.000
_cell.length_c   1.000
_cell.angle_alpha   90.00
_cell.angle_beta   90.00
_cell.angle_gamma   90.00
#
_symmetry.space_group_name_H-M   'P 1'
#
loop_
_entity.id
_entity.type
_entity.pdbx_description
1 polymer ?
#
loop_
_entity_poly.entity_id
_entity_poly.type
_entity_poly.pdbx_seq_one_letter_code
_entity_poly.pdbx_strand_id
1 'polypeptide(L)'
;MPARPTALSRRRFTTASAATAAVAALAPTAATAAPQLAPQRPKSTADWDTCLAVARALLLVDDHDRPLAPKYRKILDSGLPRTGTKTGRKILVVGAGPAGLVAAWLLKRAGHQVTLVEANGNRVGGRIKTFRTGGHEQAAQAFADPAQYAEAGAMRIPGSHPLVMSLIEQLGVKRRPFRLVDVDGAGKPVNNAWLHVNGIRVRRSEYAKAPRSINRSFGVPREHWDTPSSTILRRALDPVRDEFSTVGPDGKRVDKPMPERVKGWARVVQRYGDWSMYRFLTEEAGFDERTIDLIGTLENLTSRLPLSFIHSFISQSLISPDTAFWELVGGTATLPDALLKQVADVLRLDRRATHIEYWAPGRPGADDTSHVDAKGPHVWIDTVSEGRDGKVVREQFTGDAAIVTVPFSGLRQVQVSPLMSYKKRRAVAELHYDSATKVLLEFGLRWWEFTEDDWKRELDAVRPGLYDDYRKGKAPGDGSLLGVHPSVPDGHISEAQRAHYAANRWGTRDQPEAAHIIGGGSVSDNSNRFMINPSHPVEGSKGGVVLASYSWADDASRWDSLDEDARYPHALRGLQQVYGQRVEVFYTGAGRTQSWLRDPYAYGEASVLLPGQHTELLEAIRTPEGPLYFAGDHTSVKPSWIEGALESGVRAALEAHGA
;
A
#
# COMPACT_ATOMS: atom_id res chain seq x y z
N MET A 1 -32.78 20.45 44.34
CA MET A 1 -33.67 20.89 43.25
C MET A 1 -32.78 21.44 42.14
N PRO A 2 -32.62 20.77 41.01
CA PRO A 2 -31.88 21.32 39.87
C PRO A 2 -32.86 21.96 38.88
N ALA A 3 -32.44 23.10 38.33
CA ALA A 3 -33.18 23.89 37.37
C ALA A 3 -33.20 23.24 35.97
N ARG A 4 -34.35 23.32 35.32
CA ARG A 4 -34.56 22.88 33.90
C ARG A 4 -33.96 23.89 32.93
N PRO A 5 -33.38 23.46 31.80
CA PRO A 5 -33.03 24.39 30.75
C PRO A 5 -34.24 24.72 29.86
N THR A 6 -34.34 25.98 29.51
CA THR A 6 -35.37 26.62 28.69
C THR A 6 -35.21 26.28 27.22
N ALA A 7 -36.34 26.03 26.57
CA ALA A 7 -36.47 25.74 25.14
C ALA A 7 -36.13 26.97 24.27
N LEU A 8 -35.32 26.77 23.22
CA LEU A 8 -35.06 27.74 22.17
C LEU A 8 -36.15 27.66 21.09
N SER A 9 -36.80 28.82 20.85
CA SER A 9 -37.90 29.00 19.92
C SER A 9 -37.51 28.91 18.47
N ARG A 10 -38.36 28.22 17.69
CA ARG A 10 -38.36 28.22 16.23
C ARG A 10 -38.61 29.61 15.68
N ARG A 11 -37.67 30.22 14.99
CA ARG A 11 -37.92 31.36 14.11
C ARG A 11 -38.30 30.88 12.73
N ARG A 12 -39.48 31.31 12.31
CA ARG A 12 -40.05 31.19 10.97
C ARG A 12 -39.22 32.01 9.98
N PHE A 13 -38.81 31.42 8.85
CA PHE A 13 -38.46 32.18 7.68
C PHE A 13 -39.69 32.39 6.82
N THR A 14 -40.04 33.61 6.62
CA THR A 14 -41.10 34.07 5.72
C THR A 14 -40.57 34.18 4.31
N THR A 15 -41.39 33.68 3.40
CA THR A 15 -41.35 33.76 1.96
C THR A 15 -41.18 35.20 1.45
N ALA A 16 -40.31 35.41 0.45
CA ALA A 16 -40.34 36.56 -0.43
C ALA A 16 -40.50 36.11 -1.89
N SER A 17 -41.34 36.88 -2.53
CA SER A 17 -42.14 36.70 -3.70
C SER A 17 -41.42 36.44 -5.04
N ALA A 18 -42.22 35.85 -5.91
CA ALA A 18 -42.08 35.59 -7.32
C ALA A 18 -41.67 36.83 -8.17
N ALA A 19 -40.77 36.59 -9.11
CA ALA A 19 -40.68 37.38 -10.35
C ALA A 19 -40.90 36.43 -11.52
N THR A 20 -42.02 36.64 -12.17
CA THR A 20 -42.43 35.99 -13.42
C THR A 20 -41.55 36.49 -14.56
N ALA A 21 -40.78 35.62 -15.19
CA ALA A 21 -40.13 35.89 -16.45
C ALA A 21 -40.83 35.10 -17.57
N ALA A 22 -41.31 35.81 -18.57
CA ALA A 22 -42.00 35.27 -19.73
C ALA A 22 -41.10 34.38 -20.58
N VAL A 23 -41.52 33.15 -20.83
CA VAL A 23 -40.89 32.25 -21.79
C VAL A 23 -41.42 32.59 -23.18
N ALA A 24 -40.56 33.24 -23.99
CA ALA A 24 -40.78 33.35 -25.42
C ALA A 24 -40.38 32.02 -26.08
N ALA A 25 -41.31 31.33 -26.69
CA ALA A 25 -41.06 30.15 -27.50
C ALA A 25 -40.26 30.54 -28.76
N LEU A 26 -38.97 30.17 -28.82
CA LEU A 26 -38.18 30.17 -30.03
C LEU A 26 -38.20 28.75 -30.64
N ALA A 27 -38.66 28.68 -31.88
CA ALA A 27 -38.61 27.47 -32.70
C ALA A 27 -37.16 26.99 -32.87
N PRO A 28 -36.90 25.69 -32.98
CA PRO A 28 -35.54 25.19 -33.16
C PRO A 28 -35.06 25.51 -34.58
N THR A 29 -34.20 26.51 -34.70
CA THR A 29 -33.33 26.61 -35.86
C THR A 29 -32.29 25.51 -35.78
N ALA A 30 -32.16 24.71 -36.81
CA ALA A 30 -31.13 23.70 -36.96
C ALA A 30 -29.76 24.37 -36.80
N ALA A 31 -29.15 24.21 -35.62
CA ALA A 31 -27.79 24.55 -35.39
C ALA A 31 -26.93 23.56 -36.16
N THR A 32 -26.31 24.02 -37.25
CA THR A 32 -25.15 23.34 -37.83
C THR A 32 -24.12 23.19 -36.72
N ALA A 33 -23.86 21.95 -36.33
CA ALA A 33 -22.82 21.63 -35.38
C ALA A 33 -21.49 22.22 -35.88
N ALA A 34 -21.01 23.24 -35.20
CA ALA A 34 -19.63 23.67 -35.39
C ALA A 34 -18.73 22.47 -35.11
N PRO A 35 -17.69 22.23 -35.93
CA PRO A 35 -16.76 21.15 -35.63
C PRO A 35 -16.22 21.41 -34.22
N GLN A 36 -16.51 20.49 -33.30
CA GLN A 36 -15.85 20.49 -32.02
C GLN A 36 -14.35 20.27 -32.30
N LEU A 37 -13.61 21.37 -32.23
CA LEU A 37 -12.16 21.27 -32.10
C LEU A 37 -11.93 20.44 -30.84
N ALA A 38 -11.53 19.17 -31.04
CA ALA A 38 -10.99 18.38 -29.96
C ALA A 38 -9.94 19.26 -29.26
N PRO A 39 -9.98 19.41 -27.94
CA PRO A 39 -9.00 20.22 -27.25
C PRO A 39 -7.63 19.71 -27.65
N GLN A 40 -6.85 20.54 -28.35
CA GLN A 40 -5.46 20.23 -28.64
C GLN A 40 -4.77 20.17 -27.28
N ARG A 41 -4.49 18.95 -26.84
CA ARG A 41 -3.84 18.72 -25.56
C ARG A 41 -2.42 19.21 -25.64
N PRO A 42 -1.93 19.90 -24.62
CA PRO A 42 -0.50 20.15 -24.53
C PRO A 42 0.19 18.78 -24.57
N LYS A 43 1.09 18.58 -25.53
CA LYS A 43 2.09 17.52 -25.48
C LYS A 43 2.81 17.70 -24.15
N SER A 44 3.22 16.60 -23.48
CA SER A 44 4.08 16.69 -22.30
C SER A 44 5.12 17.79 -22.54
N THR A 45 5.14 18.79 -21.69
CA THR A 45 6.07 19.92 -21.81
C THR A 45 7.49 19.56 -21.40
N ALA A 46 7.70 18.31 -20.94
CA ALA A 46 9.01 17.79 -20.57
C ALA A 46 9.89 17.66 -21.83
N ASP A 47 11.05 18.28 -21.79
CA ASP A 47 12.07 18.11 -22.80
C ASP A 47 12.64 16.68 -22.80
N TRP A 48 13.37 16.32 -23.84
CA TRP A 48 13.93 14.98 -23.99
C TRP A 48 14.92 14.62 -22.89
N ASP A 49 15.72 15.56 -22.40
CA ASP A 49 16.72 15.33 -21.36
C ASP A 49 16.04 15.03 -20.03
N THR A 50 14.96 15.73 -19.70
CA THR A 50 14.10 15.40 -18.54
C THR A 50 13.50 14.00 -18.68
N CYS A 51 13.03 13.62 -19.88
CA CYS A 51 12.49 12.26 -20.12
C CYS A 51 13.57 11.19 -19.95
N LEU A 52 14.80 11.44 -20.41
CA LEU A 52 15.95 10.55 -20.20
C LEU A 52 16.31 10.44 -18.72
N ALA A 53 16.34 11.54 -17.98
CA ALA A 53 16.61 11.54 -16.55
C ALA A 53 15.57 10.71 -15.76
N VAL A 54 14.29 10.88 -16.08
CA VAL A 54 13.21 10.06 -15.51
C VAL A 54 13.39 8.58 -15.89
N ALA A 55 13.67 8.27 -17.16
CA ALA A 55 13.88 6.89 -17.61
C ALA A 55 15.05 6.22 -16.89
N ARG A 56 16.17 6.93 -16.71
CA ARG A 56 17.33 6.44 -15.94
C ARG A 56 16.97 6.19 -14.48
N ALA A 57 16.21 7.09 -13.89
CA ALA A 57 15.70 6.90 -12.54
C ALA A 57 14.79 5.66 -12.45
N LEU A 58 13.84 5.49 -13.38
CA LEU A 58 12.92 4.33 -13.44
C LEU A 58 13.67 3.00 -13.55
N LEU A 59 14.78 2.97 -14.29
CA LEU A 59 15.61 1.79 -14.50
C LEU A 59 16.70 1.62 -13.44
N LEU A 60 16.85 2.58 -12.52
CA LEU A 60 17.91 2.62 -11.52
C LEU A 60 19.31 2.47 -12.16
N VAL A 61 19.60 3.35 -13.11
CA VAL A 61 20.90 3.43 -13.79
C VAL A 61 21.56 4.80 -13.60
N ASP A 62 22.87 4.86 -13.76
CA ASP A 62 23.63 6.11 -13.75
C ASP A 62 23.55 6.87 -15.10
N ASP A 63 24.26 8.00 -15.20
CA ASP A 63 24.29 8.83 -16.41
C ASP A 63 24.94 8.16 -17.63
N HIS A 64 25.62 7.03 -17.42
CA HIS A 64 26.21 6.18 -18.46
C HIS A 64 25.37 4.91 -18.70
N ASP A 65 24.11 4.89 -18.25
CA ASP A 65 23.17 3.78 -18.37
C ASP A 65 23.65 2.48 -17.69
N ARG A 66 24.54 2.57 -16.68
CA ARG A 66 25.03 1.41 -15.92
C ARG A 66 24.11 1.14 -14.72
N PRO A 67 23.70 -0.12 -14.48
CA PRO A 67 22.83 -0.47 -13.36
C PRO A 67 23.45 -0.12 -11.98
N LEU A 68 22.69 0.56 -11.14
CA LEU A 68 23.09 0.93 -9.77
C LEU A 68 22.79 -0.16 -8.75
N ALA A 69 21.84 -1.06 -9.01
CA ALA A 69 21.45 -2.10 -8.06
C ALA A 69 22.63 -3.00 -7.62
N PRO A 70 23.55 -3.46 -8.51
CA PRO A 70 24.73 -4.21 -8.09
C PRO A 70 25.67 -3.41 -7.18
N LYS A 71 25.85 -2.10 -7.45
CA LYS A 71 26.64 -1.20 -6.60
C LYS A 71 26.01 -1.07 -5.22
N TYR A 72 24.70 -0.85 -5.14
CA TYR A 72 24.01 -0.71 -3.87
C TYR A 72 23.99 -2.03 -3.07
N ARG A 73 23.83 -3.15 -3.75
CA ARG A 73 23.98 -4.46 -3.11
C ARG A 73 25.37 -4.65 -2.52
N LYS A 74 26.42 -4.34 -3.28
CA LYS A 74 27.81 -4.42 -2.78
C LYS A 74 28.02 -3.52 -1.54
N ILE A 75 27.45 -2.31 -1.53
CA ILE A 75 27.51 -1.41 -0.36
C ILE A 75 26.78 -2.04 0.83
N LEU A 76 25.61 -2.59 0.63
CA LEU A 76 24.83 -3.26 1.68
C LEU A 76 25.62 -4.44 2.27
N ASP A 77 26.25 -5.25 1.42
CA ASP A 77 27.03 -6.42 1.82
C ASP A 77 28.35 -6.03 2.52
N SER A 78 29.12 -5.12 1.94
CA SER A 78 30.49 -4.84 2.32
C SER A 78 30.70 -3.54 3.11
N GLY A 79 29.69 -2.66 3.17
CA GLY A 79 29.77 -1.32 3.75
C GLY A 79 30.08 -0.24 2.73
N LEU A 80 30.07 1.02 3.19
CA LEU A 80 30.41 2.18 2.37
C LEU A 80 31.88 2.14 1.93
N PRO A 81 32.22 2.71 0.76
CA PRO A 81 33.61 2.73 0.27
C PRO A 81 34.53 3.42 1.28
N ARG A 82 35.71 2.87 1.50
CA ARG A 82 36.78 3.58 2.24
C ARG A 82 37.38 4.65 1.32
N THR A 83 36.81 5.84 1.33
CA THR A 83 37.43 7.00 0.71
C THR A 83 38.17 7.76 1.81
N GLY A 84 39.38 8.27 1.56
CA GLY A 84 40.26 8.94 2.55
C GLY A 84 39.69 10.23 3.18
N THR A 85 38.41 10.29 3.42
CA THR A 85 37.65 11.47 3.79
C THR A 85 36.86 11.24 5.07
N LYS A 86 37.04 12.17 5.97
CA LYS A 86 36.14 12.59 7.06
C LYS A 86 35.34 11.47 7.76
N THR A 87 36.02 10.43 8.24
CA THR A 87 35.49 9.54 9.27
C THR A 87 35.24 10.34 10.56
N GLY A 88 34.17 10.00 11.29
CA GLY A 88 33.87 10.64 12.57
C GLY A 88 32.91 11.82 12.53
N ARG A 89 32.28 12.13 11.37
CA ARG A 89 31.20 13.14 11.28
C ARG A 89 30.02 12.74 12.15
N LYS A 90 29.33 13.74 12.72
CA LYS A 90 28.05 13.56 13.41
C LYS A 90 26.93 13.61 12.41
N ILE A 91 26.25 12.48 12.18
CA ILE A 91 25.17 12.38 11.20
C ILE A 91 23.87 12.01 11.92
N LEU A 92 22.86 12.84 11.74
CA LEU A 92 21.51 12.60 12.24
C LEU A 92 20.72 11.80 11.21
N VAL A 93 19.92 10.84 11.66
CA VAL A 93 18.95 10.14 10.82
C VAL A 93 17.58 10.31 11.44
N VAL A 94 16.62 10.83 10.67
CA VAL A 94 15.26 11.14 11.15
C VAL A 94 14.29 10.16 10.57
N GLY A 95 13.77 9.26 11.41
CA GLY A 95 12.87 8.17 11.08
C GLY A 95 13.57 6.81 11.04
N ALA A 96 13.06 5.83 11.82
CA ALA A 96 13.56 4.46 11.88
C ALA A 96 12.73 3.48 11.04
N GLY A 97 12.24 3.92 9.86
CA GLY A 97 11.78 3.04 8.81
C GLY A 97 12.96 2.29 8.14
N PRO A 98 12.71 1.38 7.18
CA PRO A 98 13.79 0.59 6.55
C PRO A 98 14.91 1.44 5.96
N ALA A 99 14.58 2.58 5.35
CA ALA A 99 15.58 3.51 4.80
C ALA A 99 16.50 4.08 5.87
N GLY A 100 15.93 4.57 6.99
CA GLY A 100 16.70 5.14 8.09
C GLY A 100 17.52 4.10 8.83
N LEU A 101 16.95 2.92 9.08
CA LEU A 101 17.69 1.82 9.73
C LEU A 101 18.91 1.40 8.92
N VAL A 102 18.77 1.22 7.59
CA VAL A 102 19.90 0.85 6.72
C VAL A 102 20.92 1.99 6.61
N ALA A 103 20.47 3.24 6.46
CA ALA A 103 21.37 4.39 6.40
C ALA A 103 22.19 4.52 7.69
N ALA A 104 21.52 4.43 8.86
CA ALA A 104 22.20 4.47 10.16
C ALA A 104 23.20 3.32 10.32
N TRP A 105 22.82 2.10 9.93
CA TRP A 105 23.70 0.94 9.99
C TRP A 105 24.95 1.10 9.12
N LEU A 106 24.79 1.53 7.87
CA LEU A 106 25.90 1.74 6.94
C LEU A 106 26.86 2.86 7.42
N LEU A 107 26.33 3.99 7.88
CA LEU A 107 27.12 5.11 8.39
C LEU A 107 27.87 4.75 9.67
N LYS A 108 27.23 4.03 10.60
CA LYS A 108 27.88 3.53 11.82
C LYS A 108 29.03 2.59 11.47
N ARG A 109 28.84 1.65 10.53
CA ARG A 109 29.92 0.75 10.04
C ARG A 109 31.07 1.50 9.37
N ALA A 110 30.80 2.67 8.80
CA ALA A 110 31.81 3.54 8.19
C ALA A 110 32.57 4.41 9.22
N GLY A 111 32.23 4.34 10.53
CA GLY A 111 32.91 5.06 11.59
C GLY A 111 32.36 6.46 11.89
N HIS A 112 31.15 6.80 11.39
CA HIS A 112 30.48 8.05 11.76
C HIS A 112 29.79 7.95 13.13
N GLN A 113 29.65 9.10 13.79
CA GLN A 113 28.82 9.25 14.99
C GLN A 113 27.37 9.44 14.57
N VAL A 114 26.58 8.40 14.70
CA VAL A 114 25.19 8.41 14.23
C VAL A 114 24.23 8.61 15.40
N THR A 115 23.21 9.44 15.21
CA THR A 115 22.03 9.49 16.08
C THR A 115 20.80 9.24 15.20
N LEU A 116 20.05 8.20 15.51
CA LEU A 116 18.80 7.83 14.83
C LEU A 116 17.63 8.19 15.73
N VAL A 117 16.77 9.11 15.30
CA VAL A 117 15.56 9.52 16.03
C VAL A 117 14.31 8.94 15.36
N GLU A 118 13.37 8.43 16.19
CA GLU A 118 12.11 7.85 15.74
C GLU A 118 10.94 8.42 16.55
N ALA A 119 9.90 8.86 15.86
CA ALA A 119 8.72 9.44 16.48
C ALA A 119 7.89 8.40 17.26
N ASN A 120 7.82 7.17 16.77
CA ASN A 120 7.10 6.10 17.46
C ASN A 120 7.89 5.65 18.69
N GLY A 121 7.26 5.72 19.87
CA GLY A 121 7.88 5.32 21.13
C GLY A 121 7.96 3.81 21.35
N ASN A 122 7.26 3.03 20.53
CA ASN A 122 7.05 1.60 20.78
C ASN A 122 7.72 0.68 19.75
N ARG A 123 7.99 1.15 18.53
CA ARG A 123 8.54 0.30 17.47
C ARG A 123 9.36 1.07 16.43
N VAL A 124 10.14 0.32 15.68
CA VAL A 124 10.79 0.74 14.42
C VAL A 124 10.08 0.11 13.22
N GLY A 125 10.52 0.41 12.02
CA GLY A 125 10.05 -0.23 10.77
C GLY A 125 9.07 0.59 9.95
N GLY A 126 8.55 1.72 10.49
CA GLY A 126 7.62 2.59 9.74
C GLY A 126 6.41 1.81 9.21
N ARG A 127 6.23 1.76 7.88
CA ARG A 127 5.11 1.03 7.23
C ARG A 127 5.32 -0.49 7.09
N ILE A 128 6.37 -1.04 7.66
CA ILE A 128 6.47 -2.48 7.95
C ILE A 128 5.93 -2.70 9.37
N LYS A 129 4.74 -3.26 9.46
CA LYS A 129 4.03 -3.49 10.72
C LYS A 129 3.29 -4.82 10.66
N THR A 130 3.50 -5.64 11.68
CA THR A 130 2.82 -6.92 11.86
C THR A 130 2.05 -6.88 13.17
N PHE A 131 0.76 -7.17 13.15
CA PHE A 131 -0.01 -7.45 14.37
C PHE A 131 0.41 -8.81 14.90
N ARG A 132 0.94 -8.86 16.12
CA ARG A 132 1.37 -10.10 16.79
C ARG A 132 1.43 -9.90 18.29
N THR A 133 1.27 -10.98 19.06
CA THR A 133 1.44 -10.97 20.51
C THR A 133 2.89 -10.66 20.88
N GLY A 134 3.11 -9.85 21.90
CA GLY A 134 4.45 -9.44 22.33
C GLY A 134 5.16 -8.46 21.37
N GLY A 135 4.46 -7.97 20.34
CA GLY A 135 4.95 -6.87 19.49
C GLY A 135 4.95 -5.53 20.26
N HIS A 136 5.87 -4.65 19.89
CA HIS A 136 6.14 -3.40 20.64
C HIS A 136 4.96 -2.43 20.76
N GLU A 137 3.93 -2.52 19.93
CA GLU A 137 2.81 -1.56 19.92
C GLU A 137 1.60 -1.95 20.74
N GLN A 138 1.54 -3.17 21.29
CA GLN A 138 0.26 -3.66 21.75
C GLN A 138 0.27 -4.24 23.16
N ALA A 139 -0.83 -3.98 23.83
CA ALA A 139 -1.31 -4.79 24.93
C ALA A 139 -1.19 -6.29 24.58
N ALA A 140 -1.03 -7.10 25.59
CA ALA A 140 -0.57 -8.49 25.60
C ALA A 140 -0.98 -9.43 24.45
N GLN A 141 -2.05 -9.15 23.68
CA GLN A 141 -2.57 -10.12 22.69
C GLN A 141 -3.17 -9.44 21.44
N ALA A 142 -2.66 -9.80 20.25
CA ALA A 142 -3.14 -9.25 18.99
C ALA A 142 -4.44 -9.92 18.51
N PHE A 143 -4.56 -11.24 18.67
CA PHE A 143 -5.67 -12.09 18.23
C PHE A 143 -6.13 -13.01 19.36
N ALA A 144 -7.24 -13.72 19.19
CA ALA A 144 -7.75 -14.67 20.17
C ALA A 144 -6.76 -15.82 20.42
N ASP A 145 -6.11 -16.31 19.38
CA ASP A 145 -4.97 -17.20 19.47
C ASP A 145 -3.67 -16.37 19.53
N PRO A 146 -2.91 -16.41 20.63
CA PRO A 146 -1.69 -15.62 20.80
C PRO A 146 -0.57 -15.99 19.82
N ALA A 147 -0.63 -17.17 19.18
CA ALA A 147 0.33 -17.58 18.16
C ALA A 147 0.09 -16.87 16.81
N GLN A 148 -1.11 -16.38 16.57
CA GLN A 148 -1.48 -15.73 15.31
C GLN A 148 -0.80 -14.38 15.10
N TYR A 149 -0.50 -14.10 13.84
CA TYR A 149 -0.01 -12.81 13.40
C TYR A 149 -0.55 -12.47 12.00
N ALA A 150 -0.59 -11.19 11.67
CA ALA A 150 -1.02 -10.73 10.35
C ALA A 150 -0.40 -9.38 9.98
N GLU A 151 -0.26 -9.14 8.68
CA GLU A 151 0.43 -7.96 8.17
C GLU A 151 -0.50 -6.74 8.11
N ALA A 152 -0.21 -5.77 8.94
CA ALA A 152 -0.81 -4.44 8.88
C ALA A 152 -0.27 -3.63 7.68
N GLY A 153 1.02 -3.77 7.38
CA GLY A 153 1.74 -3.08 6.30
C GLY A 153 2.21 -3.99 5.18
N ALA A 154 3.50 -3.89 4.85
CA ALA A 154 4.14 -4.73 3.85
C ALA A 154 3.95 -6.20 4.16
N MET A 155 3.50 -7.01 3.19
CA MET A 155 3.13 -8.41 3.43
C MET A 155 3.78 -9.41 2.47
N ARG A 156 4.33 -8.95 1.37
CA ARG A 156 4.94 -9.81 0.35
C ARG A 156 6.16 -9.14 -0.26
N ILE A 157 7.16 -9.91 -0.59
CA ILE A 157 8.45 -9.47 -1.10
C ILE A 157 8.69 -10.14 -2.45
N PRO A 158 8.76 -9.39 -3.57
CA PRO A 158 9.13 -9.95 -4.87
C PRO A 158 10.55 -10.54 -4.82
N GLY A 159 10.74 -11.72 -5.38
CA GLY A 159 12.06 -12.35 -5.49
C GLY A 159 13.04 -11.57 -6.40
N SER A 160 12.51 -10.67 -7.23
CA SER A 160 13.27 -9.77 -8.09
C SER A 160 13.84 -8.54 -7.37
N HIS A 161 13.61 -8.37 -6.06
CA HIS A 161 14.10 -7.28 -5.24
C HIS A 161 15.45 -7.62 -4.59
N PRO A 162 16.59 -7.29 -5.22
CA PRO A 162 17.89 -7.81 -4.83
C PRO A 162 18.41 -7.30 -3.49
N LEU A 163 18.07 -6.06 -3.09
CA LEU A 163 18.54 -5.49 -1.83
C LEU A 163 17.81 -6.09 -0.63
N VAL A 164 16.49 -6.23 -0.73
CA VAL A 164 15.69 -6.87 0.33
C VAL A 164 16.10 -8.33 0.48
N MET A 165 16.26 -9.06 -0.63
CA MET A 165 16.65 -10.46 -0.60
C MET A 165 18.04 -10.65 0.03
N SER A 166 19.01 -9.81 -0.33
CA SER A 166 20.34 -9.83 0.27
C SER A 166 20.28 -9.50 1.77
N LEU A 167 19.49 -8.51 2.17
CA LEU A 167 19.36 -8.11 3.58
C LEU A 167 18.72 -9.22 4.45
N ILE A 168 17.70 -9.91 3.93
CA ILE A 168 17.07 -11.06 4.58
C ILE A 168 18.11 -12.16 4.86
N GLU A 169 18.95 -12.45 3.86
CA GLU A 169 20.02 -13.46 3.98
C GLU A 169 21.09 -13.04 5.00
N GLN A 170 21.59 -11.80 4.93
CA GLN A 170 22.61 -11.28 5.86
C GLN A 170 22.12 -11.26 7.32
N LEU A 171 20.86 -10.96 7.55
CA LEU A 171 20.29 -10.89 8.91
C LEU A 171 19.74 -12.23 9.40
N GLY A 172 19.80 -13.30 8.59
CA GLY A 172 19.31 -14.63 8.95
C GLY A 172 17.81 -14.69 9.17
N VAL A 173 17.03 -13.80 8.53
CA VAL A 173 15.58 -13.79 8.65
C VAL A 173 14.98 -14.91 7.81
N LYS A 174 14.13 -15.74 8.41
CA LYS A 174 13.50 -16.88 7.71
C LYS A 174 12.40 -16.41 6.78
N ARG A 175 12.39 -16.92 5.56
CA ARG A 175 11.37 -16.65 4.54
C ARG A 175 10.75 -17.94 4.01
N ARG A 176 9.55 -17.81 3.45
CA ARG A 176 8.82 -18.87 2.76
C ARG A 176 8.00 -18.29 1.60
N PRO A 177 7.56 -19.10 0.62
CA PRO A 177 6.78 -18.59 -0.51
C PRO A 177 5.47 -17.93 -0.06
N PHE A 178 5.18 -16.73 -0.57
CA PHE A 178 3.86 -16.12 -0.47
C PHE A 178 3.03 -16.54 -1.70
N ARG A 179 1.82 -17.03 -1.47
CA ARG A 179 0.92 -17.54 -2.53
C ARG A 179 -0.04 -16.45 -2.99
N LEU A 180 0.34 -15.70 -4.04
CA LEU A 180 -0.55 -14.72 -4.66
C LEU A 180 -1.68 -15.40 -5.46
N VAL A 181 -1.37 -16.52 -6.09
CA VAL A 181 -2.31 -17.46 -6.70
C VAL A 181 -2.37 -18.68 -5.80
N ASP A 182 -3.57 -19.15 -5.51
CA ASP A 182 -3.79 -20.33 -4.69
C ASP A 182 -3.25 -21.60 -5.36
N VAL A 183 -2.86 -22.55 -4.51
CA VAL A 183 -2.24 -23.80 -4.93
C VAL A 183 -3.02 -24.99 -4.38
N ASP A 184 -2.84 -26.15 -4.99
CA ASP A 184 -3.30 -27.43 -4.46
C ASP A 184 -2.38 -27.97 -3.35
N GLY A 185 -2.72 -29.14 -2.77
CA GLY A 185 -1.92 -29.78 -1.73
C GLY A 185 -0.49 -30.17 -2.14
N ALA A 186 -0.21 -30.24 -3.45
CA ALA A 186 1.13 -30.46 -4.01
C ALA A 186 1.88 -29.14 -4.30
N GLY A 187 1.26 -28.00 -4.04
CA GLY A 187 1.84 -26.67 -4.28
C GLY A 187 1.75 -26.19 -5.73
N LYS A 188 0.96 -26.85 -6.58
CA LYS A 188 0.72 -26.44 -7.97
C LYS A 188 -0.35 -25.36 -8.01
N PRO A 189 -0.16 -24.25 -8.77
CA PRO A 189 -1.18 -23.24 -8.96
C PRO A 189 -2.47 -23.81 -9.57
N VAL A 190 -3.62 -23.54 -8.94
CA VAL A 190 -4.95 -23.99 -9.38
C VAL A 190 -5.90 -22.86 -9.67
N ASN A 191 -5.69 -21.68 -9.06
CA ASN A 191 -6.48 -20.47 -9.25
C ASN A 191 -7.97 -20.68 -8.95
N ASN A 192 -8.27 -21.33 -7.81
CA ASN A 192 -9.64 -21.64 -7.34
C ASN A 192 -10.26 -20.53 -6.48
N ALA A 193 -9.53 -19.42 -6.22
CA ALA A 193 -10.09 -18.25 -5.57
C ALA A 193 -11.31 -17.72 -6.35
N TRP A 194 -12.21 -17.02 -5.65
CA TRP A 194 -13.48 -16.60 -6.20
C TRP A 194 -13.42 -15.23 -6.89
N LEU A 195 -14.21 -15.10 -7.94
CA LEU A 195 -14.75 -13.85 -8.44
C LEU A 195 -16.24 -13.80 -8.09
N HIS A 196 -16.66 -12.77 -7.35
CA HIS A 196 -18.07 -12.54 -7.02
C HIS A 196 -18.44 -11.11 -7.40
N VAL A 197 -19.00 -10.95 -8.58
CA VAL A 197 -19.32 -9.63 -9.17
C VAL A 197 -20.68 -9.67 -9.88
N ASN A 198 -21.45 -8.59 -9.78
CA ASN A 198 -22.79 -8.47 -10.39
C ASN A 198 -23.72 -9.65 -10.05
N GLY A 199 -23.59 -10.21 -8.83
CA GLY A 199 -24.37 -11.37 -8.38
C GLY A 199 -23.93 -12.70 -8.99
N ILE A 200 -22.90 -12.73 -9.82
CA ILE A 200 -22.32 -13.94 -10.43
C ILE A 200 -21.09 -14.34 -9.64
N ARG A 201 -21.05 -15.62 -9.22
CA ARG A 201 -19.91 -16.18 -8.51
C ARG A 201 -19.33 -17.35 -9.31
N VAL A 202 -18.05 -17.21 -9.67
CA VAL A 202 -17.29 -18.22 -10.41
C VAL A 202 -15.88 -18.33 -9.85
N ARG A 203 -15.20 -19.44 -10.09
CA ARG A 203 -13.78 -19.57 -9.77
C ARG A 203 -12.95 -18.79 -10.80
N ARG A 204 -11.82 -18.24 -10.36
CA ARG A 204 -10.91 -17.51 -11.28
C ARG A 204 -10.43 -18.40 -12.43
N SER A 205 -10.20 -19.70 -12.18
CA SER A 205 -9.83 -20.69 -13.19
C SER A 205 -10.95 -20.95 -14.23
N GLU A 206 -12.22 -20.86 -13.81
CA GLU A 206 -13.38 -20.97 -14.70
C GLU A 206 -13.55 -19.70 -15.54
N TYR A 207 -13.45 -18.52 -14.91
CA TYR A 207 -13.47 -17.26 -15.61
C TYR A 207 -12.38 -17.18 -16.69
N ALA A 208 -11.16 -17.64 -16.39
CA ALA A 208 -10.07 -17.66 -17.36
C ALA A 208 -10.39 -18.48 -18.63
N LYS A 209 -11.24 -19.49 -18.52
CA LYS A 209 -11.66 -20.37 -19.62
C LYS A 209 -12.95 -19.90 -20.30
N ALA A 210 -13.89 -19.33 -19.53
CA ALA A 210 -15.23 -18.96 -19.99
C ALA A 210 -15.67 -17.60 -19.40
N PRO A 211 -15.08 -16.48 -19.84
CA PRO A 211 -15.31 -15.15 -19.24
C PRO A 211 -16.69 -14.55 -19.59
N ARG A 212 -17.40 -15.10 -20.58
CA ARG A 212 -18.59 -14.50 -21.19
C ARG A 212 -19.67 -14.08 -20.21
N SER A 213 -19.98 -14.90 -19.20
CA SER A 213 -21.05 -14.59 -18.23
C SER A 213 -20.74 -13.34 -17.43
N ILE A 214 -19.52 -13.25 -16.90
CA ILE A 214 -19.02 -12.08 -16.15
C ILE A 214 -18.94 -10.87 -17.08
N ASN A 215 -18.26 -10.99 -18.23
CA ASN A 215 -18.05 -9.86 -19.13
C ASN A 215 -19.37 -9.25 -19.61
N ARG A 216 -20.36 -10.09 -19.94
CA ARG A 216 -21.70 -9.61 -20.30
C ARG A 216 -22.42 -8.92 -19.15
N SER A 217 -22.21 -9.33 -17.92
CA SER A 217 -22.85 -8.68 -16.76
C SER A 217 -22.38 -7.24 -16.56
N PHE A 218 -21.16 -6.91 -16.99
CA PHE A 218 -20.67 -5.53 -17.06
C PHE A 218 -21.21 -4.76 -18.27
N GLY A 219 -21.79 -5.45 -19.26
CA GLY A 219 -22.32 -4.83 -20.48
C GLY A 219 -21.25 -4.39 -21.47
N VAL A 220 -20.06 -4.99 -21.42
CA VAL A 220 -18.95 -4.68 -22.35
C VAL A 220 -19.31 -5.01 -23.81
N PRO A 221 -18.64 -4.39 -24.79
CA PRO A 221 -18.82 -4.70 -26.20
C PRO A 221 -18.62 -6.18 -26.53
N ARG A 222 -19.28 -6.64 -27.59
CA ARG A 222 -19.34 -8.07 -27.98
C ARG A 222 -17.95 -8.67 -28.22
N GLU A 223 -17.01 -7.90 -28.71
CA GLU A 223 -15.64 -8.30 -28.97
C GLU A 223 -14.86 -8.71 -27.71
N HIS A 224 -15.31 -8.24 -26.54
CA HIS A 224 -14.70 -8.56 -25.25
C HIS A 224 -15.38 -9.69 -24.48
N TRP A 225 -16.51 -10.22 -24.96
CA TRP A 225 -17.28 -11.23 -24.22
C TRP A 225 -16.47 -12.48 -23.87
N ASP A 226 -15.65 -12.94 -24.80
CA ASP A 226 -14.90 -14.20 -24.68
C ASP A 226 -13.41 -14.01 -24.36
N THR A 227 -13.02 -12.80 -23.94
CA THR A 227 -11.64 -12.48 -23.61
C THR A 227 -11.54 -12.12 -22.12
N PRO A 228 -10.70 -12.80 -21.31
CA PRO A 228 -10.49 -12.42 -19.91
C PRO A 228 -9.99 -10.98 -19.78
N SER A 229 -10.40 -10.27 -18.72
CA SER A 229 -10.03 -8.88 -18.44
C SER A 229 -8.52 -8.65 -18.42
N SER A 230 -7.77 -9.58 -17.83
CA SER A 230 -6.30 -9.54 -17.81
C SER A 230 -5.70 -9.59 -19.22
N THR A 231 -6.32 -10.32 -20.14
CA THR A 231 -5.87 -10.39 -21.54
C THR A 231 -6.23 -9.11 -22.29
N ILE A 232 -7.42 -8.53 -22.05
CA ILE A 232 -7.82 -7.24 -22.61
C ILE A 232 -6.82 -6.17 -22.20
N LEU A 233 -6.55 -6.04 -20.90
CA LEU A 233 -5.58 -5.08 -20.35
C LEU A 233 -4.18 -5.32 -20.91
N ARG A 234 -3.71 -6.58 -20.93
CA ARG A 234 -2.38 -6.91 -21.44
C ARG A 234 -2.20 -6.47 -22.91
N ARG A 235 -3.19 -6.74 -23.77
CA ARG A 235 -3.15 -6.33 -25.19
C ARG A 235 -3.07 -4.81 -25.34
N ALA A 236 -3.75 -4.05 -24.50
CA ALA A 236 -3.66 -2.59 -24.49
C ALA A 236 -2.27 -2.08 -24.07
N LEU A 237 -1.60 -2.77 -23.15
CA LEU A 237 -0.30 -2.37 -22.62
C LEU A 237 0.88 -2.90 -23.45
N ASP A 238 0.69 -3.92 -24.29
CA ASP A 238 1.78 -4.54 -25.07
C ASP A 238 2.51 -3.55 -25.99
N PRO A 239 1.84 -2.63 -26.73
CA PRO A 239 2.54 -1.62 -27.54
C PRO A 239 3.50 -0.73 -26.73
N VAL A 240 3.14 -0.41 -25.47
CA VAL A 240 4.02 0.35 -24.59
C VAL A 240 5.24 -0.49 -24.18
N ARG A 241 5.04 -1.79 -23.92
CA ARG A 241 6.14 -2.72 -23.59
C ARG A 241 7.11 -2.90 -24.76
N ASP A 242 6.64 -2.81 -26.01
CA ASP A 242 7.46 -2.94 -27.20
C ASP A 242 8.49 -1.80 -27.35
N GLU A 243 8.30 -0.68 -26.66
CA GLU A 243 9.28 0.40 -26.63
C GLU A 243 10.60 -0.02 -25.97
N PHE A 244 10.56 -0.87 -24.95
CA PHE A 244 11.74 -1.25 -24.15
C PHE A 244 12.00 -2.75 -24.04
N SER A 245 11.16 -3.60 -24.66
CA SER A 245 11.31 -5.05 -24.70
C SER A 245 10.93 -5.60 -26.08
N THR A 246 11.26 -6.86 -26.36
CA THR A 246 10.87 -7.60 -27.57
C THR A 246 10.29 -8.95 -27.18
N VAL A 247 9.46 -9.53 -28.05
CA VAL A 247 8.96 -10.90 -27.85
C VAL A 247 9.93 -11.86 -28.52
N GLY A 248 10.46 -12.79 -27.72
CA GLY A 248 11.36 -13.83 -28.22
C GLY A 248 10.64 -14.95 -28.97
N PRO A 249 11.38 -15.88 -29.59
CA PRO A 249 10.80 -17.01 -30.32
C PRO A 249 9.94 -17.94 -29.46
N ASP A 250 10.17 -17.96 -28.16
CA ASP A 250 9.43 -18.74 -27.18
C ASP A 250 8.15 -18.02 -26.67
N GLY A 251 7.84 -16.85 -27.25
CA GLY A 251 6.69 -16.02 -26.86
C GLY A 251 6.92 -15.22 -25.58
N LYS A 252 8.09 -15.29 -24.95
CA LYS A 252 8.41 -14.53 -23.76
C LYS A 252 9.01 -13.16 -24.13
N ARG A 253 8.71 -12.17 -23.29
CA ARG A 253 9.34 -10.85 -23.45
C ARG A 253 10.76 -10.85 -22.90
N VAL A 254 11.66 -10.25 -23.66
CA VAL A 254 13.05 -10.04 -23.31
C VAL A 254 13.34 -8.54 -23.36
N ASP A 255 13.98 -8.03 -22.33
CA ASP A 255 14.38 -6.63 -22.27
C ASP A 255 15.39 -6.28 -23.36
N LYS A 256 15.24 -5.11 -23.97
CA LYS A 256 16.26 -4.56 -24.91
C LYS A 256 17.56 -4.25 -24.17
N PRO A 257 18.70 -4.13 -24.86
CA PRO A 257 19.94 -3.64 -24.27
C PRO A 257 19.74 -2.32 -23.52
N MET A 258 20.46 -2.11 -22.42
CA MET A 258 20.18 -1.01 -21.49
C MET A 258 20.09 0.38 -22.16
N PRO A 259 20.99 0.78 -23.09
CA PRO A 259 20.86 2.10 -23.73
C PRO A 259 19.59 2.25 -24.58
N GLU A 260 19.14 1.16 -25.24
CA GLU A 260 17.88 1.16 -26.00
C GLU A 260 16.67 1.17 -25.07
N ARG A 261 16.78 0.44 -23.97
CA ARG A 261 15.76 0.39 -22.92
C ARG A 261 15.54 1.76 -22.27
N VAL A 262 16.61 2.50 -21.96
CA VAL A 262 16.55 3.87 -21.45
C VAL A 262 15.83 4.78 -22.44
N LYS A 263 16.21 4.72 -23.73
CA LYS A 263 15.54 5.50 -24.79
C LYS A 263 14.07 5.10 -24.96
N GLY A 264 13.76 3.81 -24.85
CA GLY A 264 12.39 3.30 -24.90
C GLY A 264 11.53 3.88 -23.78
N TRP A 265 12.03 3.82 -22.56
CA TRP A 265 11.36 4.41 -21.41
C TRP A 265 11.23 5.94 -21.52
N ALA A 266 12.24 6.63 -22.05
CA ALA A 266 12.17 8.07 -22.29
C ALA A 266 11.03 8.43 -23.27
N ARG A 267 10.81 7.62 -24.33
CA ARG A 267 9.65 7.80 -25.23
C ARG A 267 8.32 7.56 -24.53
N VAL A 268 8.25 6.54 -23.66
CA VAL A 268 7.05 6.28 -22.83
C VAL A 268 6.76 7.48 -21.91
N VAL A 269 7.79 8.02 -21.26
CA VAL A 269 7.66 9.22 -20.40
C VAL A 269 7.22 10.43 -21.23
N GLN A 270 7.82 10.64 -22.40
CA GLN A 270 7.48 11.76 -23.29
C GLN A 270 6.03 11.70 -23.77
N ARG A 271 5.52 10.49 -24.04
CA ARG A 271 4.17 10.29 -24.56
C ARG A 271 3.11 10.30 -23.48
N TYR A 272 3.39 9.67 -22.32
CA TYR A 272 2.39 9.37 -21.29
C TYR A 272 2.71 9.97 -19.92
N GLY A 273 3.74 10.80 -19.77
CA GLY A 273 4.18 11.32 -18.48
C GLY A 273 3.13 12.17 -17.75
N ASP A 274 2.25 12.83 -18.47
CA ASP A 274 1.12 13.64 -17.99
C ASP A 274 -0.25 12.92 -18.08
N TRP A 275 -0.26 11.61 -18.36
CA TRP A 275 -1.48 10.83 -18.49
C TRP A 275 -1.80 10.08 -17.22
N SER A 276 -3.10 9.93 -16.93
CA SER A 276 -3.57 8.93 -15.98
C SER A 276 -3.74 7.57 -16.68
N MET A 277 -3.82 6.49 -15.89
CA MET A 277 -4.17 5.17 -16.41
C MET A 277 -5.56 5.19 -17.07
N TYR A 278 -6.53 5.89 -16.47
CA TYR A 278 -7.85 6.07 -17.04
C TYR A 278 -7.79 6.71 -18.43
N ARG A 279 -7.03 7.82 -18.57
CA ARG A 279 -6.84 8.49 -19.84
C ARG A 279 -6.21 7.59 -20.89
N PHE A 280 -5.23 6.78 -20.50
CA PHE A 280 -4.62 5.80 -21.40
C PHE A 280 -5.64 4.77 -21.90
N LEU A 281 -6.45 4.21 -20.99
CA LEU A 281 -7.44 3.21 -21.35
C LEU A 281 -8.56 3.77 -22.25
N THR A 282 -8.96 5.03 -22.04
CA THR A 282 -10.01 5.67 -22.87
C THR A 282 -9.47 6.12 -24.22
N GLU A 283 -8.32 6.78 -24.26
CA GLU A 283 -7.88 7.52 -25.46
C GLU A 283 -6.86 6.77 -26.31
N GLU A 284 -5.98 5.99 -25.70
CA GLU A 284 -5.00 5.18 -26.42
C GLU A 284 -5.55 3.79 -26.72
N ALA A 285 -6.15 3.13 -25.71
CA ALA A 285 -6.74 1.80 -25.90
C ALA A 285 -8.15 1.83 -26.49
N GLY A 286 -8.84 2.98 -26.46
CA GLY A 286 -10.16 3.16 -27.03
C GLY A 286 -11.29 2.42 -26.29
N PHE A 287 -11.08 2.11 -24.99
CA PHE A 287 -12.08 1.37 -24.22
C PHE A 287 -13.22 2.28 -23.75
N ASP A 288 -14.43 1.72 -23.77
CA ASP A 288 -15.59 2.33 -23.16
C ASP A 288 -15.59 2.17 -21.63
N GLU A 289 -16.44 2.93 -20.94
CA GLU A 289 -16.54 2.94 -19.46
C GLU A 289 -16.81 1.55 -18.88
N ARG A 290 -17.59 0.72 -19.57
CA ARG A 290 -17.97 -0.63 -19.12
C ARG A 290 -16.79 -1.60 -19.17
N THR A 291 -15.95 -1.47 -20.19
CA THR A 291 -14.71 -2.23 -20.32
C THR A 291 -13.69 -1.78 -19.27
N ILE A 292 -13.62 -0.49 -18.99
CA ILE A 292 -12.77 0.06 -17.93
C ILE A 292 -13.24 -0.40 -16.54
N ASP A 293 -14.54 -0.43 -16.29
CA ASP A 293 -15.11 -0.92 -15.03
C ASP A 293 -14.84 -2.43 -14.84
N LEU A 294 -15.00 -3.24 -15.88
CA LEU A 294 -14.61 -4.65 -15.87
C LEU A 294 -13.14 -4.83 -15.49
N ILE A 295 -12.23 -4.13 -16.17
CA ILE A 295 -10.78 -4.19 -15.91
C ILE A 295 -10.49 -3.67 -14.50
N GLY A 296 -11.04 -2.52 -14.13
CA GLY A 296 -10.87 -1.91 -12.83
C GLY A 296 -11.22 -2.85 -11.68
N THR A 297 -12.37 -3.50 -11.79
CA THR A 297 -12.90 -4.40 -10.78
C THR A 297 -12.11 -5.71 -10.70
N LEU A 298 -11.92 -6.41 -11.84
CA LEU A 298 -11.34 -7.75 -11.83
C LEU A 298 -9.81 -7.76 -11.67
N GLU A 299 -9.12 -6.73 -12.19
CA GLU A 299 -7.66 -6.59 -12.08
C GLU A 299 -7.25 -5.71 -10.87
N ASN A 300 -8.21 -5.32 -10.03
CA ASN A 300 -7.98 -4.46 -8.86
C ASN A 300 -7.27 -3.15 -9.23
N LEU A 301 -7.73 -2.52 -10.30
CA LEU A 301 -7.13 -1.32 -10.88
C LEU A 301 -7.97 -0.05 -10.63
N THR A 302 -9.20 -0.17 -10.12
CA THR A 302 -10.14 0.97 -9.95
C THR A 302 -9.50 2.14 -9.21
N SER A 303 -8.85 1.91 -8.07
CA SER A 303 -8.17 2.95 -7.28
C SER A 303 -6.96 3.57 -8.00
N ARG A 304 -6.43 2.91 -9.02
CA ARG A 304 -5.23 3.34 -9.76
C ARG A 304 -5.56 4.04 -11.08
N LEU A 305 -6.81 4.05 -11.49
CA LEU A 305 -7.24 4.70 -12.73
C LEU A 305 -6.89 6.21 -12.78
N PRO A 306 -7.09 7.00 -11.71
CA PRO A 306 -6.73 8.43 -11.73
C PRO A 306 -5.22 8.70 -11.59
N LEU A 307 -4.43 7.69 -11.16
CA LEU A 307 -2.99 7.84 -10.94
C LEU A 307 -2.21 7.92 -12.26
N SER A 308 -0.96 8.39 -12.17
CA SER A 308 -0.06 8.42 -13.32
C SER A 308 -0.03 7.07 -14.05
N PHE A 309 -0.15 7.13 -15.39
CA PHE A 309 0.00 5.94 -16.24
C PHE A 309 1.30 5.21 -15.95
N ILE A 310 2.43 5.94 -15.90
CA ILE A 310 3.76 5.35 -15.64
C ILE A 310 3.76 4.60 -14.30
N HIS A 311 3.25 5.22 -13.23
CA HIS A 311 3.17 4.59 -11.91
C HIS A 311 2.33 3.32 -11.94
N SER A 312 1.13 3.38 -12.50
CA SER A 312 0.20 2.26 -12.57
C SER A 312 0.72 1.13 -13.47
N PHE A 313 1.36 1.47 -14.59
CA PHE A 313 1.98 0.53 -15.52
C PHE A 313 3.12 -0.25 -14.88
N ILE A 314 4.03 0.43 -14.16
CA ILE A 314 5.13 -0.24 -13.43
C ILE A 314 4.58 -1.15 -12.34
N SER A 315 3.59 -0.68 -11.57
CA SER A 315 2.96 -1.46 -10.51
C SER A 315 2.31 -2.75 -11.05
N GLN A 316 1.63 -2.69 -12.19
CA GLN A 316 1.05 -3.86 -12.86
C GLN A 316 2.12 -4.84 -13.32
N SER A 317 3.27 -4.35 -13.77
CA SER A 317 4.39 -5.19 -14.22
C SER A 317 5.06 -5.94 -13.06
N LEU A 318 5.06 -5.38 -11.85
CA LEU A 318 5.65 -5.99 -10.65
C LEU A 318 4.73 -7.04 -10.00
N ILE A 319 3.40 -6.93 -10.18
CA ILE A 319 2.40 -7.82 -9.58
C ILE A 319 1.83 -8.74 -10.68
N SER A 320 2.69 -9.55 -11.26
CA SER A 320 2.31 -10.59 -12.22
C SER A 320 2.10 -11.93 -11.52
N PRO A 321 1.18 -12.80 -12.00
CA PRO A 321 1.04 -14.17 -11.51
C PRO A 321 2.34 -14.99 -11.59
N ASP A 322 3.22 -14.65 -12.51
CA ASP A 322 4.51 -15.32 -12.70
C ASP A 322 5.60 -14.81 -11.74
N THR A 323 5.33 -13.75 -10.99
CA THR A 323 6.28 -13.21 -10.02
C THR A 323 6.30 -14.09 -8.77
N ALA A 324 7.48 -14.63 -8.43
CA ALA A 324 7.69 -15.32 -7.18
C ALA A 324 7.69 -14.30 -6.02
N PHE A 325 6.78 -14.47 -5.08
CA PHE A 325 6.71 -13.68 -3.86
C PHE A 325 7.12 -14.48 -2.63
N TRP A 326 7.67 -13.77 -1.66
CA TRP A 326 8.09 -14.29 -0.37
C TRP A 326 7.36 -13.59 0.77
N GLU A 327 7.12 -14.30 1.87
CA GLU A 327 6.72 -13.76 3.16
C GLU A 327 7.77 -14.14 4.23
N LEU A 328 7.84 -13.36 5.30
CA LEU A 328 8.76 -13.64 6.40
C LEU A 328 8.04 -14.41 7.51
N VAL A 329 8.70 -15.45 8.01
CA VAL A 329 8.17 -16.28 9.10
C VAL A 329 8.14 -15.45 10.39
N GLY A 330 6.97 -15.37 11.02
CA GLY A 330 6.74 -14.51 12.19
C GLY A 330 6.39 -13.06 11.83
N GLY A 331 6.17 -12.80 10.54
CA GLY A 331 5.75 -11.50 10.00
C GLY A 331 6.89 -10.63 9.49
N THR A 332 6.53 -9.71 8.60
CA THR A 332 7.50 -8.83 7.92
C THR A 332 8.23 -7.89 8.90
N ALA A 333 7.64 -7.60 10.07
CA ALA A 333 8.30 -6.82 11.13
C ALA A 333 9.58 -7.48 11.68
N THR A 334 9.80 -8.78 11.45
CA THR A 334 11.05 -9.46 11.82
C THR A 334 12.28 -8.89 11.12
N LEU A 335 12.11 -8.26 9.94
CA LEU A 335 13.20 -7.63 9.22
C LEU A 335 13.69 -6.33 9.89
N PRO A 336 12.84 -5.32 10.17
CA PRO A 336 13.27 -4.16 10.95
C PRO A 336 13.71 -4.52 12.38
N ASP A 337 13.16 -5.56 13.02
CA ASP A 337 13.62 -6.01 14.33
C ASP A 337 15.06 -6.58 14.26
N ALA A 338 15.41 -7.25 13.19
CA ALA A 338 16.77 -7.74 12.98
C ALA A 338 17.76 -6.58 12.70
N LEU A 339 17.32 -5.56 11.94
CA LEU A 339 18.10 -4.33 11.73
C LEU A 339 18.27 -3.52 13.02
N LEU A 340 17.25 -3.46 13.87
CA LEU A 340 17.29 -2.78 15.16
C LEU A 340 18.47 -3.24 16.00
N LYS A 341 18.76 -4.55 16.01
CA LYS A 341 19.91 -5.10 16.75
C LYS A 341 21.27 -4.49 16.33
N GLN A 342 21.35 -3.98 15.10
CA GLN A 342 22.58 -3.38 14.58
C GLN A 342 22.75 -1.90 14.97
N VAL A 343 21.66 -1.22 15.34
CA VAL A 343 21.62 0.24 15.55
C VAL A 343 20.97 0.64 16.89
N ALA A 344 20.70 -0.31 17.78
CA ALA A 344 19.99 -0.05 19.04
C ALA A 344 20.70 0.98 19.94
N ASP A 345 22.02 1.00 19.93
CA ASP A 345 22.85 1.94 20.71
C ASP A 345 22.74 3.40 20.23
N VAL A 346 22.44 3.62 18.96
CA VAL A 346 22.31 4.95 18.34
C VAL A 346 20.86 5.42 18.21
N LEU A 347 19.87 4.56 18.51
CA LEU A 347 18.45 4.83 18.39
C LEU A 347 17.90 5.62 19.59
N ARG A 348 17.03 6.58 19.30
CA ARG A 348 16.23 7.35 20.27
C ARG A 348 14.77 7.27 19.82
N LEU A 349 13.98 6.44 20.49
CA LEU A 349 12.52 6.32 20.31
C LEU A 349 11.79 7.48 20.99
N ASP A 350 10.50 7.66 20.64
CA ASP A 350 9.65 8.72 21.18
C ASP A 350 10.29 10.10 21.00
N ARG A 351 10.82 10.37 19.81
CA ARG A 351 11.44 11.64 19.43
C ARG A 351 10.85 12.12 18.11
N ARG A 352 9.67 12.70 18.18
CA ARG A 352 8.98 13.28 17.02
C ARG A 352 9.63 14.61 16.66
N ALA A 353 10.27 14.68 15.49
CA ALA A 353 10.83 15.92 14.97
C ALA A 353 9.71 16.96 14.72
N THR A 354 9.91 18.18 15.22
CA THR A 354 8.99 19.30 15.05
C THR A 354 9.60 20.45 14.26
N HIS A 355 10.93 20.59 14.32
CA HIS A 355 11.67 21.59 13.58
C HIS A 355 13.01 21.01 13.12
N ILE A 356 13.41 21.33 11.91
CA ILE A 356 14.73 21.06 11.32
C ILE A 356 15.31 22.39 10.88
N GLU A 357 16.36 22.81 11.51
CA GLU A 357 17.16 23.96 11.12
C GLU A 357 18.45 23.48 10.46
N TYR A 358 18.89 24.13 9.38
CA TYR A 358 20.10 23.73 8.69
C TYR A 358 20.88 24.93 8.13
N TRP A 359 22.21 24.79 8.13
CA TRP A 359 23.07 25.82 7.59
C TRP A 359 23.01 25.85 6.04
N ALA A 360 22.61 26.98 5.49
CA ALA A 360 22.49 27.17 4.06
C ALA A 360 22.79 28.63 3.70
N PRO A 361 24.07 29.03 3.69
CA PRO A 361 24.47 30.40 3.44
C PRO A 361 23.98 30.88 2.05
N GLY A 362 23.49 32.12 2.00
CA GLY A 362 22.97 32.74 0.77
C GLY A 362 21.54 32.38 0.38
N ARG A 363 20.82 31.59 1.20
CA ARG A 363 19.38 31.35 0.99
C ARG A 363 18.52 32.42 1.67
N PRO A 364 17.34 32.76 1.09
CA PRO A 364 16.37 33.63 1.76
C PRO A 364 15.95 33.06 3.12
N GLY A 365 16.02 33.88 4.16
CA GLY A 365 15.76 33.45 5.55
C GLY A 365 16.95 32.80 6.26
N ALA A 366 18.12 32.74 5.62
CA ALA A 366 19.35 32.28 6.24
C ALA A 366 19.99 33.33 7.17
N ASP A 367 19.52 34.56 7.13
CA ASP A 367 20.04 35.66 7.94
C ASP A 367 19.84 35.44 9.45
N ASP A 368 18.89 34.57 9.82
CA ASP A 368 18.63 34.20 11.22
C ASP A 368 19.55 33.06 11.73
N THR A 369 20.40 32.50 10.85
CA THR A 369 21.43 31.53 11.21
C THR A 369 22.77 32.20 11.55
N SER A 370 22.76 33.48 11.95
CA SER A 370 23.93 34.27 12.34
C SER A 370 24.75 33.68 13.51
N HIS A 371 24.16 32.74 14.25
CA HIS A 371 24.83 31.99 15.32
C HIS A 371 25.60 30.75 14.82
N VAL A 372 25.53 30.42 13.52
CA VAL A 372 26.14 29.23 12.94
C VAL A 372 27.57 29.56 12.46
N ASP A 373 28.57 29.06 13.19
CA ASP A 373 29.96 29.08 12.73
C ASP A 373 30.17 27.99 11.65
N ALA A 374 30.92 28.31 10.61
CA ALA A 374 31.35 27.36 9.57
C ALA A 374 32.09 26.11 10.13
N LYS A 375 32.53 26.16 11.38
CA LYS A 375 33.18 25.05 12.13
C LYS A 375 32.21 24.32 13.07
N GLY A 376 31.01 24.83 13.29
CA GLY A 376 29.98 24.25 14.17
C GLY A 376 29.14 23.16 13.51
N PRO A 377 28.15 22.62 14.22
CA PRO A 377 27.16 21.74 13.63
C PRO A 377 26.39 22.49 12.54
N HIS A 378 26.00 21.76 11.50
CA HIS A 378 25.28 22.32 10.34
C HIS A 378 23.80 21.97 10.30
N VAL A 379 23.33 21.12 11.22
CA VAL A 379 21.93 20.71 11.34
C VAL A 379 21.52 20.63 12.81
N TRP A 380 20.35 21.17 13.12
CA TRP A 380 19.69 21.08 14.43
C TRP A 380 18.31 20.48 14.22
N ILE A 381 17.93 19.54 15.06
CA ILE A 381 16.63 18.88 15.00
C ILE A 381 15.98 18.96 16.39
N ASP A 382 14.93 19.75 16.50
CA ASP A 382 14.10 19.81 17.69
C ASP A 382 13.08 18.68 17.66
N THR A 383 12.99 17.98 18.77
CA THR A 383 12.07 16.87 18.95
C THR A 383 11.18 17.07 20.17
N VAL A 384 10.02 16.46 20.12
CA VAL A 384 9.13 16.36 21.29
C VAL A 384 8.85 14.88 21.58
N SER A 385 8.76 14.55 22.85
CA SER A 385 8.22 13.29 23.32
C SER A 385 7.06 13.56 24.30
N GLU A 386 6.06 12.70 24.27
CA GLU A 386 4.99 12.69 25.25
C GLU A 386 5.26 11.55 26.22
N GLY A 387 5.81 11.89 27.39
CA GLY A 387 6.06 10.92 28.45
C GLY A 387 4.74 10.23 28.87
N ARG A 388 4.83 9.04 29.43
CA ARG A 388 3.67 8.29 29.94
C ARG A 388 2.87 9.05 31.00
N ASP A 389 3.44 10.08 31.60
CA ASP A 389 2.83 11.00 32.55
C ASP A 389 2.20 12.25 31.88
N GLY A 390 2.12 12.29 30.55
CA GLY A 390 1.60 13.42 29.78
C GLY A 390 2.49 14.64 29.72
N LYS A 391 3.72 14.57 30.28
CA LYS A 391 4.67 15.67 30.17
C LYS A 391 5.34 15.68 28.81
N VAL A 392 5.36 16.85 28.19
CA VAL A 392 6.08 17.09 26.95
C VAL A 392 7.54 17.40 27.25
N VAL A 393 8.44 16.54 26.77
CA VAL A 393 9.88 16.76 26.85
C VAL A 393 10.37 17.24 25.49
N ARG A 394 11.16 18.32 25.49
CA ARG A 394 11.83 18.86 24.28
C ARG A 394 13.29 18.51 24.34
N GLU A 395 13.83 18.02 23.23
CA GLU A 395 15.24 17.68 23.09
C GLU A 395 15.72 18.11 21.70
N GLN A 396 16.92 18.69 21.64
CA GLN A 396 17.55 19.10 20.40
C GLN A 396 18.75 18.19 20.10
N PHE A 397 18.84 17.71 18.88
CA PHE A 397 19.97 16.95 18.35
C PHE A 397 20.71 17.79 17.32
N THR A 398 22.05 17.73 17.35
CA THR A 398 22.91 18.50 16.46
C THR A 398 23.85 17.59 15.67
N GLY A 399 24.13 17.92 14.42
CA GLY A 399 24.99 17.15 13.55
C GLY A 399 25.59 17.95 12.40
N ASP A 400 26.57 17.37 11.72
CA ASP A 400 27.21 17.94 10.52
C ASP A 400 26.32 17.77 9.27
N ALA A 401 25.45 16.77 9.31
CA ALA A 401 24.48 16.46 8.25
C ALA A 401 23.29 15.69 8.82
N ALA A 402 22.18 15.66 8.07
CA ALA A 402 21.05 14.82 8.41
C ALA A 402 20.50 14.05 7.18
N ILE A 403 20.06 12.81 7.41
CA ILE A 403 19.26 12.05 6.45
C ILE A 403 17.81 12.04 6.96
N VAL A 404 16.94 12.72 6.22
CA VAL A 404 15.50 12.80 6.51
C VAL A 404 14.80 11.65 5.79
N THR A 405 14.29 10.68 6.58
CA THR A 405 13.57 9.51 6.04
C THR A 405 12.08 9.53 6.35
N VAL A 406 11.62 10.63 6.92
CA VAL A 406 10.22 10.89 7.19
C VAL A 406 9.47 11.00 5.86
N PRO A 407 8.34 10.29 5.67
CA PRO A 407 7.51 10.48 4.48
C PRO A 407 7.12 11.94 4.31
N PHE A 408 7.04 12.45 3.08
CA PHE A 408 6.67 13.86 2.89
C PHE A 408 5.29 14.21 3.45
N SER A 409 4.37 13.25 3.52
CA SER A 409 3.11 13.39 4.26
C SER A 409 3.33 13.77 5.73
N GLY A 410 4.32 13.16 6.39
CA GLY A 410 4.73 13.51 7.76
C GLY A 410 5.61 14.76 7.81
N LEU A 411 6.50 14.95 6.85
CA LEU A 411 7.39 16.13 6.79
C LEU A 411 6.61 17.45 6.65
N ARG A 412 5.38 17.41 6.13
CA ARG A 412 4.46 18.57 6.13
C ARG A 412 4.17 19.11 7.53
N GLN A 413 4.33 18.29 8.57
CA GLN A 413 4.11 18.67 9.96
C GLN A 413 5.39 19.19 10.65
N VAL A 414 6.52 19.21 9.96
CA VAL A 414 7.81 19.62 10.48
C VAL A 414 8.18 20.98 9.90
N GLN A 415 8.45 21.94 10.76
CA GLN A 415 9.01 23.22 10.33
C GLN A 415 10.44 23.01 9.82
N VAL A 416 10.79 23.62 8.69
CA VAL A 416 12.14 23.56 8.14
C VAL A 416 12.65 24.97 7.88
N SER A 417 13.79 25.35 8.45
CA SER A 417 14.42 26.65 8.25
C SER A 417 15.93 26.54 7.98
N PRO A 418 16.48 27.40 7.13
CA PRO A 418 15.77 28.29 6.22
C PRO A 418 14.88 27.51 5.26
N LEU A 419 14.04 28.20 4.51
CA LEU A 419 13.14 27.55 3.55
C LEU A 419 13.95 26.73 2.54
N MET A 420 13.57 25.47 2.35
CA MET A 420 14.09 24.64 1.25
C MET A 420 13.80 25.27 -0.11
N SER A 421 14.47 24.82 -1.17
CA SER A 421 14.23 25.28 -2.53
C SER A 421 12.74 25.21 -2.90
N TYR A 422 12.28 26.10 -3.79
CA TYR A 422 10.89 26.12 -4.24
C TYR A 422 10.42 24.75 -4.76
N LYS A 423 11.26 24.09 -5.59
CA LYS A 423 10.94 22.75 -6.12
C LYS A 423 10.81 21.70 -5.01
N LYS A 424 11.68 21.73 -4.00
CA LYS A 424 11.60 20.80 -2.85
C LYS A 424 10.35 21.04 -2.01
N ARG A 425 10.04 22.30 -1.69
CA ARG A 425 8.81 22.65 -0.93
C ARG A 425 7.56 22.24 -1.68
N ARG A 426 7.55 22.42 -3.00
CA ARG A 426 6.47 21.96 -3.86
C ARG A 426 6.35 20.43 -3.82
N ALA A 427 7.46 19.71 -3.92
CA ALA A 427 7.46 18.25 -3.82
C ALA A 427 6.93 17.76 -2.44
N VAL A 428 7.33 18.39 -1.33
CA VAL A 428 6.81 18.06 0.00
C VAL A 428 5.31 18.33 0.09
N ALA A 429 4.83 19.45 -0.46
CA ALA A 429 3.41 19.83 -0.39
C ALA A 429 2.52 18.97 -1.29
N GLU A 430 2.97 18.69 -2.53
CA GLU A 430 2.12 18.16 -3.60
C GLU A 430 2.27 16.66 -3.85
N LEU A 431 3.36 16.01 -3.40
CA LEU A 431 3.51 14.57 -3.61
C LEU A 431 2.33 13.84 -3.01
N HIS A 432 1.57 13.16 -3.86
CA HIS A 432 0.38 12.45 -3.41
C HIS A 432 0.73 11.20 -2.61
N TYR A 433 0.01 10.99 -1.52
CA TYR A 433 0.06 9.77 -0.70
C TYR A 433 -1.31 9.11 -0.72
N ASP A 434 -1.35 7.86 -1.15
CA ASP A 434 -2.60 7.12 -1.22
C ASP A 434 -3.03 6.63 0.17
N SER A 435 -4.34 6.43 0.32
CA SER A 435 -4.92 5.76 1.47
C SER A 435 -4.95 4.25 1.23
N ALA A 436 -4.66 3.47 2.26
CA ALA A 436 -4.93 2.05 2.24
C ALA A 436 -5.42 1.60 3.61
N THR A 437 -6.45 0.75 3.60
CA THR A 437 -7.02 0.15 4.80
C THR A 437 -7.10 -1.36 4.64
N LYS A 438 -6.60 -2.05 5.65
CA LYS A 438 -6.71 -3.50 5.80
C LYS A 438 -7.65 -3.83 6.94
N VAL A 439 -8.57 -4.75 6.70
CA VAL A 439 -9.41 -5.37 7.73
C VAL A 439 -9.08 -6.84 7.79
N LEU A 440 -8.68 -7.29 8.96
CA LEU A 440 -8.19 -8.64 9.25
C LEU A 440 -9.16 -9.32 10.21
N LEU A 441 -9.58 -10.55 9.90
CA LEU A 441 -10.48 -11.34 10.74
C LEU A 441 -9.84 -12.69 11.07
N GLU A 442 -9.89 -13.07 12.33
CA GLU A 442 -9.36 -14.35 12.81
C GLU A 442 -10.45 -15.43 12.81
N PHE A 443 -10.07 -16.61 12.41
CA PHE A 443 -10.92 -17.81 12.43
C PHE A 443 -10.24 -18.95 13.17
N GLY A 444 -10.99 -19.71 13.95
CA GLY A 444 -10.49 -20.83 14.74
C GLY A 444 -10.03 -22.03 13.92
N LEU A 445 -10.50 -22.15 12.67
CA LEU A 445 -10.04 -23.13 11.69
C LEU A 445 -9.78 -22.47 10.34
N ARG A 446 -8.94 -23.10 9.53
CA ARG A 446 -8.59 -22.68 8.16
C ARG A 446 -9.62 -23.19 7.16
N TRP A 447 -10.87 -22.71 7.26
CA TRP A 447 -12.03 -23.16 6.49
C TRP A 447 -11.88 -22.98 4.97
N TRP A 448 -11.03 -22.09 4.51
CA TRP A 448 -10.76 -21.87 3.07
C TRP A 448 -9.99 -23.04 2.43
N GLU A 449 -9.37 -23.89 3.23
CA GLU A 449 -8.68 -25.13 2.81
C GLU A 449 -9.60 -26.35 2.84
N PHE A 450 -10.84 -26.21 3.28
CA PHE A 450 -11.77 -27.31 3.43
C PHE A 450 -12.26 -27.87 2.09
N THR A 451 -12.33 -29.18 2.02
CA THR A 451 -13.19 -29.91 1.08
C THR A 451 -14.66 -29.90 1.57
N GLU A 452 -15.61 -30.32 0.74
CA GLU A 452 -16.99 -30.44 1.23
C GLU A 452 -17.13 -31.47 2.36
N ASP A 453 -16.32 -32.52 2.37
CA ASP A 453 -16.30 -33.51 3.46
C ASP A 453 -15.77 -32.89 4.77
N ASP A 454 -14.77 -32.01 4.69
CA ASP A 454 -14.30 -31.26 5.84
C ASP A 454 -15.39 -30.33 6.38
N TRP A 455 -16.05 -29.59 5.50
CA TRP A 455 -17.18 -28.74 5.89
C TRP A 455 -18.26 -29.52 6.61
N LYS A 456 -18.62 -30.70 6.07
CA LYS A 456 -19.63 -31.56 6.69
C LYS A 456 -19.17 -32.04 8.07
N ARG A 457 -17.97 -32.52 8.19
CA ARG A 457 -17.40 -32.99 9.45
C ARG A 457 -17.40 -31.91 10.53
N GLU A 458 -16.86 -30.73 10.21
CA GLU A 458 -16.69 -29.66 11.18
C GLU A 458 -18.02 -28.99 11.57
N LEU A 459 -18.96 -28.82 10.63
CA LEU A 459 -20.28 -28.28 10.95
C LEU A 459 -21.14 -29.28 11.75
N ASP A 460 -21.13 -30.56 11.37
CA ASP A 460 -21.89 -31.58 12.06
C ASP A 460 -21.30 -31.89 13.45
N ALA A 461 -20.03 -31.57 13.72
CA ALA A 461 -19.44 -31.59 15.05
C ALA A 461 -20.02 -30.53 15.99
N VAL A 462 -20.47 -29.39 15.46
CA VAL A 462 -21.19 -28.35 16.24
C VAL A 462 -22.62 -28.82 16.55
N ARG A 463 -23.32 -29.30 15.53
CA ARG A 463 -24.67 -29.84 15.63
C ARG A 463 -24.96 -30.77 14.47
N PRO A 464 -25.40 -32.05 14.74
CA PRO A 464 -25.78 -32.99 13.67
C PRO A 464 -26.77 -32.36 12.69
N GLY A 465 -26.49 -32.45 11.39
CA GLY A 465 -27.31 -31.89 10.31
C GLY A 465 -27.09 -30.42 10.03
N LEU A 466 -26.17 -29.73 10.72
CA LEU A 466 -25.90 -28.31 10.51
C LEU A 466 -25.36 -28.03 9.10
N TYR A 467 -24.53 -28.94 8.56
CA TYR A 467 -24.05 -28.83 7.18
C TYR A 467 -25.23 -28.81 6.18
N ASP A 468 -26.20 -29.73 6.34
CA ASP A 468 -27.37 -29.79 5.47
C ASP A 468 -28.27 -28.58 5.62
N ASP A 469 -28.39 -28.03 6.84
CA ASP A 469 -29.16 -26.80 7.07
C ASP A 469 -28.56 -25.62 6.31
N TYR A 470 -27.24 -25.43 6.37
CA TYR A 470 -26.57 -24.39 5.56
C TYR A 470 -26.74 -24.63 4.07
N ARG A 471 -26.56 -25.86 3.61
CA ARG A 471 -26.73 -26.19 2.16
C ARG A 471 -28.14 -25.94 1.65
N LYS A 472 -29.15 -26.12 2.49
CA LYS A 472 -30.56 -25.86 2.18
C LYS A 472 -31.02 -24.44 2.49
N GLY A 473 -30.13 -23.55 2.94
CA GLY A 473 -30.48 -22.20 3.35
C GLY A 473 -31.38 -22.12 4.59
N LYS A 474 -31.35 -23.14 5.44
CA LYS A 474 -32.18 -23.25 6.65
C LYS A 474 -31.45 -22.85 7.94
N ALA A 475 -30.19 -22.49 7.87
CA ALA A 475 -29.43 -22.06 9.03
C ALA A 475 -30.05 -20.79 9.64
N PRO A 476 -30.01 -20.61 10.98
CA PRO A 476 -30.57 -19.43 11.63
C PRO A 476 -30.07 -18.12 11.06
N GLY A 477 -30.99 -17.20 10.77
CA GLY A 477 -30.69 -15.86 10.26
C GLY A 477 -30.32 -14.84 11.35
N ASP A 478 -30.37 -15.23 12.64
CA ASP A 478 -30.20 -14.35 13.80
C ASP A 478 -28.78 -14.25 14.37
N GLY A 479 -27.79 -14.92 13.76
CA GLY A 479 -26.42 -14.94 14.24
C GLY A 479 -26.20 -15.93 15.41
N SER A 480 -27.16 -16.76 15.77
CA SER A 480 -27.01 -17.73 16.88
C SER A 480 -25.90 -18.74 16.68
N LEU A 481 -25.47 -18.98 15.44
CA LEU A 481 -24.36 -19.89 15.10
C LEU A 481 -23.00 -19.20 14.96
N LEU A 482 -22.93 -17.90 15.23
CA LEU A 482 -21.69 -17.14 15.14
C LEU A 482 -20.66 -17.64 16.17
N GLY A 483 -19.51 -18.09 15.70
CA GLY A 483 -18.38 -18.49 16.56
C GLY A 483 -18.66 -19.64 17.51
N VAL A 484 -19.53 -20.59 17.15
CA VAL A 484 -19.90 -21.70 18.05
C VAL A 484 -19.10 -22.97 17.85
N HIS A 485 -18.17 -23.00 16.88
CA HIS A 485 -17.31 -24.16 16.69
C HIS A 485 -16.37 -24.33 17.91
N PRO A 486 -16.06 -25.58 18.35
CA PRO A 486 -15.15 -25.83 19.48
C PRO A 486 -13.74 -25.26 19.34
N SER A 487 -13.30 -24.89 18.12
CA SER A 487 -12.03 -24.20 17.89
C SER A 487 -12.06 -22.71 18.25
N VAL A 488 -13.26 -22.14 18.47
CA VAL A 488 -13.43 -20.74 18.88
C VAL A 488 -13.40 -20.68 20.40
N PRO A 489 -12.49 -19.91 21.01
CA PRO A 489 -12.42 -19.79 22.46
C PRO A 489 -13.71 -19.19 23.05
N ASP A 490 -14.17 -19.76 24.16
CA ASP A 490 -15.35 -19.27 24.87
C ASP A 490 -15.18 -17.82 25.32
N GLY A 491 -16.25 -17.04 25.22
CA GLY A 491 -16.29 -15.65 25.69
C GLY A 491 -15.65 -14.61 24.78
N HIS A 492 -15.07 -14.99 23.65
CA HIS A 492 -14.49 -14.01 22.72
C HIS A 492 -15.52 -13.16 21.97
N ILE A 493 -16.74 -13.66 21.78
CA ILE A 493 -17.82 -12.91 21.15
C ILE A 493 -18.82 -12.49 22.20
N SER A 494 -18.83 -11.20 22.56
CA SER A 494 -19.80 -10.62 23.49
C SER A 494 -21.22 -10.63 22.92
N GLU A 495 -22.23 -10.51 23.80
CA GLU A 495 -23.62 -10.40 23.38
C GLU A 495 -23.86 -9.17 22.50
N ALA A 496 -23.24 -8.03 22.83
CA ALA A 496 -23.30 -6.83 22.00
C ALA A 496 -22.72 -7.03 20.61
N GLN A 497 -21.58 -7.73 20.51
CA GLN A 497 -21.00 -8.10 19.22
C GLN A 497 -21.92 -9.05 18.44
N ARG A 498 -22.52 -10.06 19.10
CA ARG A 498 -23.49 -10.97 18.45
C ARG A 498 -24.66 -10.21 17.85
N ALA A 499 -25.25 -9.28 18.61
CA ALA A 499 -26.35 -8.44 18.13
C ALA A 499 -25.92 -7.58 16.92
N HIS A 500 -24.73 -7.04 16.96
CA HIS A 500 -24.19 -6.22 15.87
C HIS A 500 -23.90 -7.06 14.61
N TYR A 501 -23.35 -8.26 14.77
CA TYR A 501 -23.17 -9.20 13.66
C TYR A 501 -24.48 -9.67 13.08
N ALA A 502 -25.48 -9.97 13.91
CA ALA A 502 -26.82 -10.36 13.46
C ALA A 502 -27.46 -9.29 12.58
N ALA A 503 -27.33 -8.00 12.96
CA ALA A 503 -27.85 -6.87 12.19
C ALA A 503 -27.14 -6.67 10.84
N ASN A 504 -25.87 -7.11 10.71
CA ASN A 504 -25.06 -6.96 9.51
C ASN A 504 -24.92 -8.26 8.69
N ARG A 505 -25.55 -9.33 9.11
CA ARG A 505 -25.41 -10.65 8.50
C ARG A 505 -25.99 -10.71 7.09
N TRP A 506 -25.29 -11.42 6.21
CA TRP A 506 -25.83 -11.78 4.90
C TRP A 506 -26.88 -12.90 5.07
N GLY A 507 -27.99 -12.80 4.35
CA GLY A 507 -29.06 -13.80 4.44
C GLY A 507 -28.65 -15.19 3.97
N THR A 508 -29.32 -16.22 4.47
CA THR A 508 -29.13 -17.61 4.03
C THR A 508 -29.67 -17.78 2.62
N ARG A 509 -28.79 -18.07 1.68
CA ARG A 509 -29.10 -18.50 0.32
C ARG A 509 -28.20 -19.68 -0.01
N ASP A 510 -28.29 -20.19 -1.23
CA ASP A 510 -27.46 -21.29 -1.70
C ASP A 510 -25.98 -21.09 -1.32
N GLN A 511 -25.43 -22.07 -0.60
CA GLN A 511 -24.05 -22.05 -0.21
C GLN A 511 -23.17 -22.41 -1.41
N PRO A 512 -22.04 -21.74 -1.62
CA PRO A 512 -21.10 -22.14 -2.66
C PRO A 512 -20.49 -23.51 -2.31
N GLU A 513 -20.09 -24.25 -3.33
CA GLU A 513 -19.20 -25.38 -3.11
C GLU A 513 -17.86 -24.93 -2.51
N ALA A 514 -17.17 -25.82 -1.77
CA ALA A 514 -15.88 -25.51 -1.24
C ALA A 514 -14.87 -25.18 -2.36
N ALA A 515 -14.13 -24.11 -2.18
CA ALA A 515 -13.09 -23.73 -3.14
C ALA A 515 -11.80 -24.51 -2.96
N HIS A 516 -11.52 -25.00 -1.75
CA HIS A 516 -10.26 -25.63 -1.36
C HIS A 516 -9.06 -24.77 -1.78
N ILE A 517 -8.83 -23.67 -1.05
CA ILE A 517 -7.88 -22.61 -1.41
C ILE A 517 -6.70 -22.63 -0.43
N ILE A 518 -5.47 -22.79 -0.92
CA ILE A 518 -4.26 -22.61 -0.11
C ILE A 518 -3.57 -21.31 -0.57
N GLY A 519 -3.73 -20.25 0.22
CA GLY A 519 -3.30 -18.91 -0.16
C GLY A 519 -4.23 -18.28 -1.19
N GLY A 520 -3.70 -17.39 -2.02
CA GLY A 520 -4.45 -16.74 -3.10
C GLY A 520 -5.43 -15.68 -2.63
N GLY A 521 -6.06 -15.02 -3.59
CA GLY A 521 -6.99 -13.93 -3.34
C GLY A 521 -8.25 -13.96 -4.17
N SER A 522 -9.40 -13.73 -3.50
CA SER A 522 -10.70 -13.55 -4.14
C SER A 522 -11.00 -12.07 -4.38
N VAL A 523 -11.78 -11.79 -5.41
CA VAL A 523 -12.21 -10.44 -5.81
C VAL A 523 -13.72 -10.36 -5.77
N SER A 524 -14.23 -9.23 -5.27
CA SER A 524 -15.66 -8.94 -5.25
C SER A 524 -15.92 -7.46 -5.54
N ASP A 525 -17.13 -7.18 -6.03
CA ASP A 525 -17.67 -5.82 -6.14
C ASP A 525 -18.29 -5.30 -4.83
N ASN A 526 -18.32 -6.13 -3.77
CA ASN A 526 -18.73 -5.66 -2.45
C ASN A 526 -17.60 -4.82 -1.76
N SER A 527 -17.86 -4.30 -0.56
CA SER A 527 -16.95 -3.42 0.16
C SER A 527 -15.59 -4.05 0.47
N ASN A 528 -15.48 -5.38 0.51
CA ASN A 528 -14.23 -6.07 0.81
C ASN A 528 -13.24 -5.99 -0.36
N ARG A 529 -13.70 -5.83 -1.57
CA ARG A 529 -12.93 -5.74 -2.82
C ARG A 529 -11.98 -6.92 -3.01
N PHE A 530 -10.85 -6.91 -2.34
CA PHE A 530 -9.80 -7.91 -2.45
C PHE A 530 -9.57 -8.59 -1.09
N MET A 531 -9.74 -9.91 -1.06
CA MET A 531 -9.60 -10.75 0.12
C MET A 531 -8.48 -11.75 -0.10
N ILE A 532 -7.58 -11.92 0.88
CA ILE A 532 -6.43 -12.83 0.77
C ILE A 532 -6.46 -13.83 1.92
N ASN A 533 -6.36 -15.11 1.57
CA ASN A 533 -6.20 -16.17 2.54
C ASN A 533 -4.72 -16.35 2.90
N PRO A 534 -4.38 -16.65 4.17
CA PRO A 534 -3.00 -16.90 4.57
C PRO A 534 -2.39 -18.07 3.78
N SER A 535 -1.17 -17.87 3.27
CA SER A 535 -0.47 -18.86 2.45
C SER A 535 -0.05 -20.12 3.24
N HIS A 536 0.14 -19.98 4.56
CA HIS A 536 0.66 -21.03 5.42
C HIS A 536 -0.02 -21.04 6.79
N PRO A 537 -0.10 -22.20 7.45
CA PRO A 537 -0.49 -22.26 8.85
C PRO A 537 0.59 -21.61 9.73
N VAL A 538 0.16 -21.15 10.89
CA VAL A 538 1.06 -20.75 11.98
C VAL A 538 1.31 -21.96 12.86
N GLU A 539 2.57 -22.20 13.21
CA GLU A 539 2.96 -23.33 14.07
C GLU A 539 2.21 -23.26 15.42
N GLY A 540 1.65 -24.39 15.84
CA GLY A 540 0.88 -24.48 17.07
C GLY A 540 -0.57 -23.97 16.98
N SER A 541 -1.01 -23.44 15.83
CA SER A 541 -2.38 -22.97 15.62
C SER A 541 -3.12 -23.79 14.57
N LYS A 542 -4.42 -24.02 14.80
CA LYS A 542 -5.33 -24.64 13.82
C LYS A 542 -6.04 -23.61 12.93
N GLY A 543 -6.10 -22.39 13.39
CA GLY A 543 -6.79 -21.28 12.75
C GLY A 543 -5.94 -20.47 11.79
N GLY A 544 -6.39 -19.26 11.54
CA GLY A 544 -5.66 -18.29 10.74
C GLY A 544 -6.37 -16.95 10.65
N VAL A 545 -5.63 -15.95 10.20
CA VAL A 545 -6.13 -14.59 10.02
C VAL A 545 -6.29 -14.30 8.53
N VAL A 546 -7.52 -14.12 8.10
CA VAL A 546 -7.87 -13.74 6.72
C VAL A 546 -7.75 -12.23 6.57
N LEU A 547 -7.07 -11.76 5.55
CA LEU A 547 -7.18 -10.38 5.09
C LEU A 547 -8.54 -10.24 4.40
N ALA A 548 -9.55 -9.85 5.19
CA ALA A 548 -10.94 -9.80 4.76
C ALA A 548 -11.22 -8.64 3.81
N SER A 549 -10.50 -7.53 3.94
CA SER A 549 -10.52 -6.43 2.98
C SER A 549 -9.14 -5.81 2.84
N TYR A 550 -8.74 -5.58 1.59
CA TYR A 550 -7.59 -4.76 1.25
C TYR A 550 -8.03 -3.70 0.23
N SER A 551 -8.17 -2.50 0.71
CA SER A 551 -8.79 -1.39 -0.02
C SER A 551 -7.84 -0.21 -0.12
N TRP A 552 -7.95 0.55 -1.23
CA TRP A 552 -7.16 1.76 -1.50
C TRP A 552 -8.07 2.91 -1.92
N ALA A 553 -7.53 4.13 -1.89
CA ALA A 553 -8.20 5.37 -2.29
C ALA A 553 -9.59 5.50 -1.66
N ASP A 554 -10.63 5.76 -2.44
CA ASP A 554 -12.01 5.94 -1.97
C ASP A 554 -12.55 4.71 -1.25
N ASP A 555 -12.19 3.50 -1.69
CA ASP A 555 -12.62 2.28 -1.00
C ASP A 555 -12.02 2.20 0.41
N ALA A 556 -10.78 2.62 0.61
CA ALA A 556 -10.17 2.72 1.94
C ALA A 556 -10.87 3.79 2.81
N SER A 557 -11.20 4.94 2.22
CA SER A 557 -11.92 6.02 2.92
C SER A 557 -13.30 5.59 3.41
N ARG A 558 -14.00 4.73 2.66
CA ARG A 558 -15.28 4.15 3.09
C ARG A 558 -15.11 3.25 4.33
N TRP A 559 -14.06 2.46 4.40
CA TRP A 559 -13.73 1.69 5.61
C TRP A 559 -13.36 2.59 6.79
N ASP A 560 -12.61 3.67 6.53
CA ASP A 560 -12.17 4.61 7.57
C ASP A 560 -13.32 5.44 8.16
N SER A 561 -14.44 5.56 7.44
CA SER A 561 -15.66 6.21 7.91
C SER A 561 -16.45 5.39 8.96
N LEU A 562 -16.16 4.08 9.05
CA LEU A 562 -16.78 3.20 10.04
C LEU A 562 -15.98 3.17 11.34
N ASP A 563 -16.66 3.04 12.46
CA ASP A 563 -16.02 2.70 13.72
C ASP A 563 -15.41 1.29 13.66
N GLU A 564 -14.38 1.05 14.44
CA GLU A 564 -13.63 -0.21 14.37
C GLU A 564 -14.54 -1.43 14.63
N ASP A 565 -15.44 -1.34 15.62
CA ASP A 565 -16.41 -2.39 15.94
C ASP A 565 -17.41 -2.66 14.81
N ALA A 566 -17.72 -1.65 13.98
CA ALA A 566 -18.59 -1.80 12.83
C ALA A 566 -17.88 -2.43 11.62
N ARG A 567 -16.55 -2.29 11.51
CA ARG A 567 -15.77 -2.83 10.39
C ARG A 567 -15.77 -4.34 10.34
N TYR A 568 -15.64 -5.00 11.49
CA TYR A 568 -15.51 -6.46 11.55
C TYR A 568 -16.77 -7.19 11.09
N PRO A 569 -17.99 -6.87 11.59
CA PRO A 569 -19.21 -7.50 11.07
C PRO A 569 -19.47 -7.14 9.61
N HIS A 570 -19.12 -5.92 9.17
CA HIS A 570 -19.27 -5.54 7.79
C HIS A 570 -18.33 -6.35 6.87
N ALA A 571 -17.07 -6.57 7.28
CA ALA A 571 -16.11 -7.41 6.58
C ALA A 571 -16.52 -8.89 6.57
N LEU A 572 -17.01 -9.41 7.70
CA LEU A 572 -17.52 -10.79 7.78
C LEU A 572 -18.69 -11.01 6.83
N ARG A 573 -19.63 -10.06 6.74
CA ARG A 573 -20.72 -10.12 5.77
C ARG A 573 -20.21 -10.19 4.33
N GLY A 574 -19.17 -9.41 4.00
CA GLY A 574 -18.54 -9.49 2.67
C GLY A 574 -17.91 -10.85 2.38
N LEU A 575 -17.27 -11.48 3.38
CA LEU A 575 -16.78 -12.86 3.25
C LEU A 575 -17.92 -13.86 3.08
N GLN A 576 -19.01 -13.71 3.83
CA GLN A 576 -20.19 -14.57 3.72
C GLN A 576 -20.79 -14.54 2.32
N GLN A 577 -20.84 -13.37 1.66
CA GLN A 577 -21.33 -13.25 0.29
C GLN A 577 -20.49 -14.05 -0.72
N VAL A 578 -19.18 -14.13 -0.49
CA VAL A 578 -18.24 -14.81 -1.39
C VAL A 578 -18.13 -16.29 -1.06
N TYR A 579 -17.93 -16.64 0.22
CA TYR A 579 -17.60 -17.99 0.68
C TYR A 579 -18.76 -18.75 1.31
N GLY A 580 -19.89 -18.08 1.50
CA GLY A 580 -21.07 -18.63 2.13
C GLY A 580 -21.18 -18.31 3.60
N GLN A 581 -22.41 -18.31 4.11
CA GLN A 581 -22.72 -17.89 5.49
C GLN A 581 -22.04 -18.77 6.53
N ARG A 582 -21.83 -20.04 6.25
CA ARG A 582 -21.25 -21.06 7.15
C ARG A 582 -19.87 -20.69 7.73
N VAL A 583 -19.14 -19.71 7.12
CA VAL A 583 -17.84 -19.24 7.63
C VAL A 583 -17.94 -18.60 9.03
N GLU A 584 -19.13 -18.08 9.38
CA GLU A 584 -19.39 -17.44 10.66
C GLU A 584 -19.19 -18.35 11.87
N VAL A 585 -19.39 -19.66 11.68
CA VAL A 585 -19.28 -20.66 12.74
C VAL A 585 -17.87 -20.71 13.34
N PHE A 586 -16.86 -20.35 12.55
CA PHE A 586 -15.45 -20.38 12.92
C PHE A 586 -14.87 -19.01 13.28
N TYR A 587 -15.64 -17.92 13.17
CA TYR A 587 -15.13 -16.58 13.47
C TYR A 587 -14.91 -16.42 14.98
N THR A 588 -13.69 -16.05 15.40
CA THR A 588 -13.33 -15.94 16.82
C THR A 588 -13.83 -14.66 17.49
N GLY A 589 -14.40 -13.73 16.77
CA GLY A 589 -14.75 -12.38 17.26
C GLY A 589 -13.56 -11.42 17.27
N ALA A 590 -12.34 -11.90 17.03
CA ALA A 590 -11.16 -11.04 16.97
C ALA A 590 -10.91 -10.52 15.56
N GLY A 591 -10.60 -9.25 15.48
CA GLY A 591 -10.19 -8.57 14.26
C GLY A 591 -9.17 -7.48 14.53
N ARG A 592 -8.50 -7.03 13.49
CA ARG A 592 -7.59 -5.87 13.51
C ARG A 592 -7.77 -5.05 12.25
N THR A 593 -7.66 -3.75 12.40
CA THR A 593 -7.69 -2.81 11.27
C THR A 593 -6.43 -1.97 11.27
N GLN A 594 -5.86 -1.74 10.10
CA GLN A 594 -4.85 -0.72 9.87
C GLN A 594 -5.34 0.22 8.79
N SER A 595 -5.58 1.47 9.17
CA SER A 595 -5.70 2.59 8.24
C SER A 595 -4.37 3.34 8.19
N TRP A 596 -3.73 3.37 7.04
CA TRP A 596 -2.47 4.08 6.90
C TRP A 596 -2.66 5.60 6.77
N LEU A 597 -3.83 6.05 6.28
CA LEU A 597 -4.16 7.47 6.24
C LEU A 597 -4.29 8.06 7.65
N ARG A 598 -4.83 7.29 8.59
CA ARG A 598 -5.02 7.70 9.99
C ARG A 598 -3.83 7.38 10.90
N ASP A 599 -2.78 6.75 10.37
CA ASP A 599 -1.57 6.45 11.15
C ASP A 599 -0.81 7.76 11.44
N PRO A 600 -0.55 8.10 12.72
CA PRO A 600 -0.02 9.41 13.13
C PRO A 600 1.45 9.62 12.77
N TYR A 601 2.12 8.62 12.23
CA TYR A 601 3.53 8.67 11.82
C TYR A 601 3.71 8.53 10.31
N ALA A 602 2.68 8.07 9.57
CA ALA A 602 2.78 7.82 8.14
C ALA A 602 1.92 8.78 7.30
N TYR A 603 0.69 9.08 7.73
CA TYR A 603 -0.28 9.93 7.01
C TYR A 603 -0.47 9.50 5.55
N GLY A 604 -0.49 8.20 5.30
CA GLY A 604 -0.67 7.57 4.00
C GLY A 604 0.07 6.24 3.86
N GLU A 605 -0.38 5.41 2.93
CA GLU A 605 0.20 4.08 2.67
C GLU A 605 1.54 4.20 1.95
N ALA A 606 1.57 4.92 0.84
CA ALA A 606 2.76 5.17 0.04
C ALA A 606 2.58 6.40 -0.84
N SER A 607 3.69 6.95 -1.30
CA SER A 607 3.64 7.93 -2.38
C SER A 607 3.25 7.24 -3.67
N VAL A 608 2.22 7.75 -4.32
CA VAL A 608 1.78 7.34 -5.65
C VAL A 608 1.72 8.57 -6.52
N LEU A 609 2.47 8.56 -7.63
CA LEU A 609 2.59 9.76 -8.44
C LEU A 609 1.34 9.99 -9.27
N LEU A 610 0.91 11.23 -9.31
CA LEU A 610 -0.14 11.72 -10.20
C LEU A 610 0.43 12.04 -11.59
N PRO A 611 -0.43 12.22 -12.61
CA PRO A 611 -0.01 12.69 -13.93
C PRO A 611 0.90 13.92 -13.85
N GLY A 612 2.02 13.90 -14.57
CA GLY A 612 3.03 14.98 -14.57
C GLY A 612 4.07 14.92 -13.46
N GLN A 613 3.79 14.29 -12.31
CA GLN A 613 4.70 14.35 -11.16
C GLN A 613 6.04 13.62 -11.39
N HIS A 614 6.12 12.66 -12.31
CA HIS A 614 7.41 12.03 -12.65
C HIS A 614 8.40 13.03 -13.25
N THR A 615 7.95 13.90 -14.14
CA THR A 615 8.79 14.89 -14.81
C THR A 615 8.98 16.16 -13.99
N GLU A 616 8.01 16.53 -13.16
CA GLU A 616 8.04 17.77 -12.40
C GLU A 616 8.71 17.66 -11.03
N LEU A 617 8.53 16.54 -10.33
CA LEU A 617 8.89 16.42 -8.93
C LEU A 617 10.00 15.41 -8.63
N LEU A 618 10.21 14.37 -9.47
CA LEU A 618 11.10 13.25 -9.13
C LEU A 618 12.53 13.69 -8.80
N GLU A 619 13.08 14.63 -9.56
CA GLU A 619 14.41 15.20 -9.27
C GLU A 619 14.40 15.91 -7.92
N ALA A 620 13.44 16.82 -7.71
CA ALA A 620 13.31 17.61 -6.49
C ALA A 620 13.12 16.74 -5.24
N ILE A 621 12.38 15.63 -5.35
CA ILE A 621 12.17 14.68 -4.24
C ILE A 621 13.52 14.13 -3.73
N ARG A 622 14.45 13.85 -4.62
CA ARG A 622 15.73 13.16 -4.33
C ARG A 622 16.88 14.10 -4.00
N THR A 623 16.88 15.30 -4.57
CA THR A 623 18.01 16.26 -4.46
C THR A 623 18.25 16.69 -3.02
N PRO A 624 19.49 16.67 -2.52
CA PRO A 624 19.83 17.21 -1.21
C PRO A 624 19.57 18.73 -1.09
N GLU A 625 19.36 19.20 0.12
CA GLU A 625 19.22 20.62 0.47
C GLU A 625 20.32 21.02 1.45
N GLY A 626 21.47 21.45 0.93
CA GLY A 626 22.65 21.66 1.75
C GLY A 626 23.06 20.39 2.50
N PRO A 627 23.15 20.39 3.83
CA PRO A 627 23.50 19.22 4.62
C PRO A 627 22.34 18.25 4.87
N LEU A 628 21.15 18.48 4.27
CA LEU A 628 19.98 17.60 4.37
C LEU A 628 19.91 16.66 3.18
N TYR A 629 19.95 15.37 3.43
CA TYR A 629 19.74 14.29 2.47
C TYR A 629 18.37 13.65 2.67
N PHE A 630 17.76 13.14 1.62
CA PHE A 630 16.41 12.58 1.69
C PHE A 630 16.40 11.12 1.27
N ALA A 631 15.77 10.27 2.08
CA ALA A 631 15.55 8.85 1.79
C ALA A 631 14.13 8.43 2.21
N GLY A 632 13.77 7.23 1.86
CA GLY A 632 12.43 6.67 2.01
C GLY A 632 11.92 6.17 0.66
N ASP A 633 10.95 5.28 0.65
CA ASP A 633 10.38 4.74 -0.59
C ASP A 633 9.87 5.83 -1.55
N HIS A 634 9.42 6.96 -1.01
CA HIS A 634 8.99 8.13 -1.78
C HIS A 634 10.12 8.83 -2.55
N THR A 635 11.37 8.60 -2.19
CA THR A 635 12.54 9.13 -2.91
C THR A 635 13.14 8.10 -3.90
N SER A 636 12.46 6.98 -4.09
CA SER A 636 12.74 5.93 -5.06
C SER A 636 11.65 5.87 -6.12
N VAL A 637 11.92 5.19 -7.21
CA VAL A 637 10.94 4.87 -8.25
C VAL A 637 10.22 3.53 -8.00
N LYS A 638 10.45 2.95 -6.83
CA LYS A 638 9.73 1.78 -6.30
C LYS A 638 8.99 2.14 -5.02
N PRO A 639 8.10 3.17 -5.07
CA PRO A 639 7.27 3.50 -3.91
C PRO A 639 6.40 2.30 -3.54
N SER A 640 5.94 2.25 -2.31
CA SER A 640 5.18 1.11 -1.74
C SER A 640 5.99 -0.19 -1.53
N TRP A 641 7.27 -0.22 -1.85
CA TRP A 641 8.11 -1.41 -1.71
C TRP A 641 9.27 -1.18 -0.73
N ILE A 642 9.59 -2.22 0.05
CA ILE A 642 10.77 -2.22 0.95
C ILE A 642 12.04 -1.96 0.15
N GLU A 643 12.14 -2.52 -1.06
CA GLU A 643 13.28 -2.33 -1.97
C GLU A 643 13.59 -0.85 -2.23
N GLY A 644 12.56 -0.03 -2.50
CA GLY A 644 12.74 1.40 -2.72
C GLY A 644 13.23 2.15 -1.48
N ALA A 645 12.77 1.74 -0.31
CA ALA A 645 13.27 2.29 0.96
C ALA A 645 14.75 1.94 1.17
N LEU A 646 15.15 0.69 0.93
CA LEU A 646 16.56 0.26 1.06
C LEU A 646 17.46 0.96 0.05
N GLU A 647 17.04 1.00 -1.22
CA GLU A 647 17.74 1.70 -2.30
C GLU A 647 18.05 3.15 -1.92
N SER A 648 17.02 3.87 -1.48
CA SER A 648 17.16 5.28 -1.10
C SER A 648 17.98 5.47 0.15
N GLY A 649 17.89 4.56 1.11
CA GLY A 649 18.72 4.57 2.32
C GLY A 649 20.22 4.38 2.03
N VAL A 650 20.54 3.42 1.14
CA VAL A 650 21.94 3.19 0.68
C VAL A 650 22.45 4.40 -0.09
N ARG A 651 21.63 4.97 -1.00
CA ARG A 651 21.99 6.18 -1.77
C ARG A 651 22.29 7.36 -0.85
N ALA A 652 21.37 7.68 0.06
CA ALA A 652 21.55 8.83 0.95
C ALA A 652 22.72 8.64 1.94
N ALA A 653 22.95 7.42 2.41
CA ALA A 653 24.13 7.11 3.21
C ALA A 653 25.43 7.31 2.43
N LEU A 654 25.49 6.91 1.16
CA LEU A 654 26.64 7.12 0.29
C LEU A 654 26.87 8.61 0.01
N GLU A 655 25.82 9.37 -0.27
CA GLU A 655 25.86 10.82 -0.48
C GLU A 655 26.39 11.54 0.79
N ALA A 656 25.81 11.26 1.95
CA ALA A 656 26.23 11.87 3.22
C ALA A 656 27.64 11.44 3.65
N HIS A 657 28.10 10.26 3.27
CA HIS A 657 29.46 9.79 3.52
C HIS A 657 30.51 10.50 2.65
N GLY A 658 30.16 10.79 1.39
CA GLY A 658 31.07 11.43 0.43
C GLY A 658 31.13 12.96 0.51
N ALA A 659 30.24 13.62 1.27
CA ALA A 659 30.09 15.08 1.34
C ALA A 659 31.14 15.84 2.22
#